data_c2daeff466179d57fe335c6cb6694b35
#
_entry.id   c2daeff466179d57fe335c6cb6694b35
#
_cell.length_a   1.000
_cell.length_b   1.000
_cell.length_c   1.000
_cell.angle_alpha   90.00
_cell.angle_beta   90.00
_cell.angle_gamma   90.00
#
_symmetry.space_group_name_H-M   'P 1'
#
loop_
_entity.id
_entity.type
_entity.pdbx_description
1 polymer ?
#
loop_
_entity_poly.entity_id
_entity_poly.type
_entity_poly.pdbx_seq_one_letter_code
_entity_poly.pdbx_strand_id
1 'polypeptide(L)'
;MKIYQLKIQTIRKYYLTNHPFWFELPYNSLYFASQYFKTGGTIMKFRTFTLILLFVFIAAFSFAAERGNQKEYPVSNPLFYSFNSLISFDQLTSDFIKEATGSSLDEANKSLQKLYTIPADKRTFDNTMLELDNIYNKIGNVYGSIYLMGNVHPDDAVRNQANESRQEFSKFFNEIQLDENLYKAVKDYSQTAEAKSLTGYKARFVQKTVEDFERNGFALSKEKRDELKIINDKLSELGILFQKNIAEVDDYLIVDEKEIDGLQDDYKNARRTEDGKYKIDLTYPSYIPFMKFSNSEETRKKLYTLYNNRAAKNNPEVLIKVLMLRKQMAELLGFKTFAEYQVGERMAKTPETVWNFENNLVDKLKEKARIDYNELLQVKRSKLNDQTADVIQPWEASYYNNILLKEKYDLDQNIVKEYFATDNVIEGFFSIAQHLFGVEFEEVKDASVWHKDVRLFNVKENGKVISRFYVDLFPRPNKFSHAACFPMISGKETIDGYQMPTATLVCNFPAPTPEMPSLLTHSEVETFFHEFGHVLHNVLTETKLSSHSGTSVSRDFVEAPSQIFENWTWDYESLKLFAKHYKTGEVLPEQLFEKMVAAKNVGSGLSYTQQVFYGTLDFTLHDKYDPTSSKPVVEILKELQNEITLYPYLEGTQMYAAFGHLMGYAAGYYGYLWSLVYSDDMFSVFETNGVMDKKTGMKYRDIILSNGGSRDELEMVIEFLGREPNQEAFFKSIGLDVKKSGS
;
A
#
# COMPACT_ATOMS: atom_id res chain seq x y z
N MET A 1 45.47 -51.38 5.16
CA MET A 1 44.59 -50.59 4.34
C MET A 1 43.18 -51.17 4.21
N LYS A 2 42.97 -52.46 3.92
CA LYS A 2 41.62 -53.07 3.82
C LYS A 2 40.81 -53.03 5.13
N ILE A 3 41.43 -53.17 6.29
CA ILE A 3 40.70 -53.12 7.60
C ILE A 3 40.25 -51.70 7.97
N TYR A 4 40.94 -50.66 7.51
CA TYR A 4 40.56 -49.27 7.73
C TYR A 4 39.39 -48.84 6.84
N GLN A 5 39.32 -49.34 5.61
CA GLN A 5 38.18 -49.06 4.72
C GLN A 5 36.88 -49.72 5.21
N LEU A 6 36.95 -50.92 5.79
CA LEU A 6 35.81 -51.61 6.38
C LEU A 6 35.24 -50.86 7.62
N LYS A 7 36.13 -50.32 8.47
CA LYS A 7 35.67 -49.54 9.65
C LYS A 7 35.04 -48.22 9.26
N ILE A 8 35.52 -47.54 8.22
CA ILE A 8 34.92 -46.30 7.72
C ILE A 8 33.55 -46.59 7.07
N GLN A 9 33.40 -47.71 6.36
CA GLN A 9 32.11 -48.09 5.79
C GLN A 9 31.09 -48.53 6.88
N THR A 10 31.53 -49.14 7.95
CA THR A 10 30.66 -49.54 9.06
C THR A 10 30.17 -48.31 9.87
N ILE A 11 31.08 -47.35 10.10
CA ILE A 11 30.73 -46.07 10.76
C ILE A 11 29.79 -45.26 9.88
N ARG A 12 30.00 -45.22 8.56
CA ARG A 12 29.12 -44.55 7.60
C ARG A 12 27.72 -45.15 7.58
N LYS A 13 27.60 -46.47 7.71
CA LYS A 13 26.32 -47.18 7.73
C LYS A 13 25.55 -46.97 9.04
N TYR A 14 26.23 -46.80 10.17
CA TYR A 14 25.61 -46.56 11.46
C TYR A 14 25.08 -45.12 11.62
N TYR A 15 25.76 -44.12 11.02
CA TYR A 15 25.32 -42.73 11.07
C TYR A 15 24.21 -42.39 10.04
N LEU A 16 24.18 -43.11 8.91
CA LEU A 16 23.17 -42.88 7.87
C LEU A 16 21.76 -43.39 8.23
N THR A 17 21.61 -44.24 9.24
CA THR A 17 20.34 -44.81 9.65
C THR A 17 19.66 -44.07 10.81
N ASN A 18 20.37 -43.14 11.52
CA ASN A 18 19.86 -42.58 12.77
C ASN A 18 19.80 -41.05 12.87
N HIS A 19 20.27 -40.27 11.87
CA HIS A 19 20.17 -38.81 11.88
C HIS A 19 20.01 -38.23 10.47
N PRO A 20 18.89 -37.59 10.12
CA PRO A 20 18.59 -37.08 8.77
C PRO A 20 19.05 -35.63 8.48
N PHE A 21 20.07 -35.10 9.16
CA PHE A 21 20.56 -33.76 8.85
C PHE A 21 22.08 -33.74 8.59
N TRP A 22 22.45 -33.37 7.35
CA TRP A 22 23.83 -33.24 6.89
C TRP A 22 24.28 -31.77 6.88
N PHE A 23 25.41 -31.50 7.54
CA PHE A 23 26.24 -30.34 7.25
C PHE A 23 27.19 -30.69 6.11
N GLU A 24 27.12 -30.00 4.99
CA GLU A 24 28.10 -30.04 3.92
C GLU A 24 29.33 -29.23 4.34
N LEU A 25 30.41 -29.94 4.65
CA LEU A 25 31.77 -29.34 4.70
C LEU A 25 32.27 -29.14 3.25
N PRO A 26 32.87 -27.99 2.91
CA PRO A 26 33.33 -27.72 1.55
C PRO A 26 34.35 -28.79 1.09
N TYR A 27 34.14 -29.32 -0.08
CA TYR A 27 34.91 -30.40 -0.75
C TYR A 27 36.42 -30.14 -0.81
N ASN A 28 36.88 -28.90 -0.70
CA ASN A 28 38.27 -28.48 -0.78
C ASN A 28 39.10 -28.80 0.47
N SER A 29 38.53 -28.98 1.64
CA SER A 29 39.29 -29.29 2.87
C SER A 29 39.74 -30.75 2.99
N LEU A 30 39.06 -31.67 2.32
CA LEU A 30 39.43 -33.10 2.29
C LEU A 30 40.48 -33.43 1.19
N TYR A 31 40.54 -32.60 0.14
CA TYR A 31 41.50 -32.77 -0.94
C TYR A 31 42.93 -32.39 -0.51
N PHE A 32 43.08 -31.36 0.31
CA PHE A 32 44.36 -30.94 0.86
C PHE A 32 44.95 -31.96 1.84
N ALA A 33 44.15 -32.63 2.64
CA ALA A 33 44.61 -33.67 3.55
C ALA A 33 45.13 -34.94 2.83
N SER A 34 44.55 -35.27 1.64
CA SER A 34 44.95 -36.44 0.87
C SER A 34 46.28 -36.28 0.11
N GLN A 35 46.69 -35.07 -0.23
CA GLN A 35 47.92 -34.76 -0.94
C GLN A 35 49.16 -34.79 0.02
N TYR A 36 48.97 -34.47 1.30
CA TYR A 36 50.06 -34.46 2.29
C TYR A 36 50.56 -35.87 2.68
N PHE A 37 49.76 -36.89 2.43
CA PHE A 37 50.15 -38.30 2.69
C PHE A 37 50.91 -38.97 1.55
N LYS A 38 51.14 -38.29 0.42
CA LYS A 38 51.86 -38.88 -0.75
C LYS A 38 53.32 -38.48 -0.89
N THR A 39 53.78 -37.51 -0.11
CA THR A 39 55.20 -37.14 -0.09
C THR A 39 55.82 -37.58 1.25
N GLY A 40 56.60 -38.66 1.20
CA GLY A 40 57.27 -39.26 2.35
C GLY A 40 58.22 -38.28 3.05
N GLY A 41 57.88 -37.91 4.24
CA GLY A 41 58.70 -37.08 5.14
C GLY A 41 58.18 -37.14 6.56
N THR A 42 58.94 -37.89 7.36
CA THR A 42 59.09 -37.90 8.84
C THR A 42 57.77 -37.88 9.68
N ILE A 43 57.61 -38.94 10.44
CA ILE A 43 56.58 -39.24 11.44
C ILE A 43 56.41 -38.05 12.41
N MET A 44 55.40 -37.23 12.20
CA MET A 44 54.97 -36.27 13.17
C MET A 44 54.24 -37.00 14.32
N LYS A 45 54.80 -36.89 15.54
CA LYS A 45 54.37 -37.63 16.73
C LYS A 45 52.87 -37.43 16.97
N PHE A 46 52.14 -38.50 17.20
CA PHE A 46 50.72 -38.61 17.49
C PHE A 46 50.16 -37.56 18.46
N ARG A 47 51.02 -37.05 19.36
CA ARG A 47 50.69 -35.96 20.28
C ARG A 47 50.37 -34.59 19.61
N THR A 48 51.00 -34.27 18.49
CA THR A 48 50.77 -32.98 17.80
C THR A 48 49.47 -33.01 17.00
N PHE A 49 49.13 -34.17 16.44
CA PHE A 49 47.84 -34.35 15.73
C PHE A 49 46.63 -34.31 16.69
N THR A 50 46.76 -34.90 17.88
CA THR A 50 45.76 -34.86 18.93
C THR A 50 45.59 -33.45 19.49
N LEU A 51 46.67 -32.65 19.58
CA LEU A 51 46.59 -31.24 20.01
C LEU A 51 45.93 -30.35 18.95
N ILE A 52 46.15 -30.54 17.67
CA ILE A 52 45.50 -29.79 16.59
C ILE A 52 44.01 -30.15 16.52
N LEU A 53 43.65 -31.43 16.64
CA LEU A 53 42.25 -31.85 16.73
C LEU A 53 41.57 -31.31 17.99
N LEU A 54 42.26 -31.26 19.13
CA LEU A 54 41.75 -30.70 20.36
C LEU A 54 41.56 -29.16 20.25
N PHE A 55 42.48 -28.47 19.57
CA PHE A 55 42.35 -27.02 19.30
C PHE A 55 41.21 -26.69 18.33
N VAL A 56 41.02 -27.51 17.29
CA VAL A 56 39.88 -27.37 16.37
C VAL A 56 38.56 -27.70 17.07
N PHE A 57 38.56 -28.69 17.98
CA PHE A 57 37.38 -29.01 18.80
C PHE A 57 37.09 -27.91 19.85
N ILE A 58 38.12 -27.35 20.49
CA ILE A 58 37.97 -26.27 21.48
C ILE A 58 37.57 -24.97 20.75
N ALA A 59 38.11 -24.65 19.58
CA ALA A 59 37.68 -23.52 18.77
C ALA A 59 36.22 -23.68 18.27
N ALA A 60 35.82 -24.89 17.84
CA ALA A 60 34.44 -25.19 17.48
C ALA A 60 33.49 -25.14 18.68
N PHE A 61 33.95 -25.55 19.89
CA PHE A 61 33.16 -25.45 21.11
C PHE A 61 33.11 -24.02 21.66
N SER A 62 34.16 -23.20 21.50
CA SER A 62 34.17 -21.79 21.87
C SER A 62 33.28 -20.98 20.92
N PHE A 63 33.29 -21.26 19.61
CA PHE A 63 32.34 -20.68 18.65
C PHE A 63 30.88 -21.11 18.87
N ALA A 64 30.68 -22.34 19.39
CA ALA A 64 29.36 -22.81 19.80
C ALA A 64 28.91 -22.24 21.16
N ALA A 65 29.83 -21.91 22.07
CA ALA A 65 29.54 -21.37 23.38
C ALA A 65 29.31 -19.86 23.38
N GLU A 66 29.89 -19.10 22.43
CA GLU A 66 29.55 -17.67 22.22
C GLU A 66 28.21 -17.49 21.51
N ARG A 67 27.63 -18.51 20.89
CA ARG A 67 26.21 -18.55 20.49
C ARG A 67 25.26 -18.93 21.62
N GLY A 68 25.75 -19.03 22.84
CA GLY A 68 25.00 -19.41 24.02
C GLY A 68 24.09 -18.29 24.51
N ASN A 69 22.78 -18.50 24.33
CA ASN A 69 21.59 -17.79 24.78
C ASN A 69 20.86 -16.89 23.74
N GLN A 70 20.97 -17.19 22.47
CA GLN A 70 19.76 -16.97 21.67
C GLN A 70 18.77 -18.08 22.08
N LYS A 71 17.59 -17.73 22.63
CA LYS A 71 16.46 -18.65 22.64
C LYS A 71 16.34 -19.15 21.20
N GLU A 72 16.68 -20.42 20.97
CA GLU A 72 16.26 -21.10 19.75
C GLU A 72 14.72 -21.03 19.78
N TYR A 73 14.15 -20.13 19.00
CA TYR A 73 12.72 -20.16 18.77
C TYR A 73 12.44 -21.50 18.10
N PRO A 74 11.39 -22.21 18.51
CA PRO A 74 11.05 -23.46 17.86
C PRO A 74 10.97 -23.22 16.36
N VAL A 75 11.69 -24.04 15.58
CA VAL A 75 11.83 -23.99 14.10
C VAL A 75 10.46 -24.05 13.37
N SER A 76 9.36 -23.97 14.12
CA SER A 76 8.00 -24.16 13.67
C SER A 76 7.22 -22.86 13.41
N ASN A 77 7.60 -21.69 13.95
CA ASN A 77 6.81 -20.48 13.74
C ASN A 77 7.12 -19.84 12.38
N PRO A 78 6.15 -19.79 11.45
CA PRO A 78 6.36 -19.29 10.10
C PRO A 78 6.80 -17.83 10.00
N LEU A 79 6.56 -17.01 11.05
CA LEU A 79 6.95 -15.61 11.09
C LEU A 79 8.40 -15.39 11.53
N PHE A 80 9.13 -16.45 11.92
CA PHE A 80 10.57 -16.43 12.21
C PHE A 80 11.34 -17.15 11.09
N TYR A 81 11.16 -16.68 9.87
CA TYR A 81 11.79 -17.25 8.68
C TYR A 81 13.27 -16.87 8.57
N SER A 82 14.04 -17.71 7.87
CA SER A 82 15.45 -17.46 7.60
C SER A 82 15.63 -16.29 6.61
N PHE A 83 16.80 -15.66 6.62
CA PHE A 83 17.13 -14.54 5.74
C PHE A 83 16.76 -14.83 4.28
N ASN A 84 15.91 -13.96 3.70
CA ASN A 84 15.41 -14.08 2.34
C ASN A 84 14.68 -15.39 1.99
N SER A 85 14.26 -16.21 2.98
CA SER A 85 13.40 -17.38 2.74
C SER A 85 11.94 -17.00 2.56
N LEU A 86 11.13 -17.95 2.10
CA LEU A 86 9.68 -17.79 1.98
C LEU A 86 9.00 -17.98 3.35
N ILE A 87 7.90 -17.28 3.57
CA ILE A 87 7.03 -17.44 4.74
C ILE A 87 6.04 -18.57 4.47
N SER A 88 5.88 -19.51 5.41
CA SER A 88 4.93 -20.61 5.29
C SER A 88 3.54 -20.20 5.79
N PHE A 89 2.81 -19.41 5.02
CA PHE A 89 1.50 -18.87 5.41
C PHE A 89 0.42 -19.92 5.58
N ASP A 90 0.49 -21.04 4.87
CA ASP A 90 -0.44 -22.17 5.00
C ASP A 90 -0.35 -22.88 6.37
N GLN A 91 0.73 -22.63 7.12
CA GLN A 91 0.94 -23.17 8.46
C GLN A 91 0.66 -22.15 9.57
N LEU A 92 0.27 -20.93 9.21
CA LEU A 92 0.10 -19.86 10.18
C LEU A 92 -1.16 -20.08 11.04
N THR A 93 -0.99 -19.98 12.36
CA THR A 93 -2.06 -20.09 13.35
C THR A 93 -2.14 -18.85 14.22
N SER A 94 -3.25 -18.67 14.94
CA SER A 94 -3.39 -17.61 15.95
C SER A 94 -2.30 -17.66 17.01
N ASP A 95 -1.91 -18.88 17.47
CA ASP A 95 -0.86 -19.03 18.49
C ASP A 95 0.51 -18.58 17.96
N PHE A 96 0.84 -18.87 16.70
CA PHE A 96 2.08 -18.39 16.09
C PHE A 96 2.11 -16.87 15.94
N ILE A 97 1.00 -16.24 15.60
CA ILE A 97 0.91 -14.78 15.56
C ILE A 97 1.16 -14.18 16.94
N LYS A 98 0.50 -14.72 17.99
CA LYS A 98 0.68 -14.28 19.36
C LYS A 98 2.12 -14.45 19.84
N GLU A 99 2.73 -15.61 19.57
CA GLU A 99 4.14 -15.88 19.90
C GLU A 99 5.09 -14.93 19.19
N ALA A 100 4.90 -14.71 17.88
CA ALA A 100 5.74 -13.81 17.08
C ALA A 100 5.63 -12.36 17.57
N THR A 101 4.43 -11.92 17.92
CA THR A 101 4.19 -10.59 18.51
C THR A 101 4.97 -10.41 19.80
N GLY A 102 4.73 -11.27 20.80
CA GLY A 102 5.40 -11.17 22.09
C GLY A 102 6.93 -11.26 21.98
N SER A 103 7.42 -12.20 21.17
CA SER A 103 8.87 -12.41 21.00
C SER A 103 9.55 -11.24 20.30
N SER A 104 8.94 -10.65 19.25
CA SER A 104 9.53 -9.50 18.54
C SER A 104 9.55 -8.24 19.40
N LEU A 105 8.49 -7.98 20.17
CA LEU A 105 8.45 -6.86 21.12
C LEU A 105 9.45 -7.02 22.27
N ASP A 106 9.62 -8.23 22.81
CA ASP A 106 10.62 -8.55 23.83
C ASP A 106 12.05 -8.35 23.31
N GLU A 107 12.35 -8.79 22.07
CA GLU A 107 13.66 -8.60 21.47
C GLU A 107 13.95 -7.13 21.21
N ALA A 108 12.97 -6.39 20.70
CA ALA A 108 13.09 -4.96 20.48
C ALA A 108 13.39 -4.20 21.79
N ASN A 109 12.65 -4.50 22.86
CA ASN A 109 12.91 -3.90 24.17
C ASN A 109 14.32 -4.19 24.68
N LYS A 110 14.82 -5.42 24.52
CA LYS A 110 16.20 -5.77 24.90
C LYS A 110 17.24 -5.03 24.08
N SER A 111 17.01 -4.84 22.78
CA SER A 111 17.90 -4.09 21.90
C SER A 111 17.89 -2.60 22.24
N LEU A 112 16.74 -2.01 22.54
CA LEU A 112 16.64 -0.64 23.03
C LEU A 112 17.40 -0.44 24.34
N GLN A 113 17.25 -1.37 25.31
CA GLN A 113 17.99 -1.29 26.58
C GLN A 113 19.53 -1.32 26.36
N LYS A 114 20.02 -2.13 25.42
CA LYS A 114 21.46 -2.14 25.05
C LYS A 114 21.88 -0.80 24.44
N LEU A 115 21.06 -0.25 23.52
CA LEU A 115 21.31 1.04 22.88
C LEU A 115 21.40 2.17 23.92
N TYR A 116 20.58 2.15 24.99
CA TYR A 116 20.60 3.16 26.05
C TYR A 116 21.90 3.13 26.87
N THR A 117 22.55 1.96 27.01
CA THR A 117 23.79 1.83 27.78
C THR A 117 25.03 2.39 27.08
N ILE A 118 24.94 2.74 25.81
CA ILE A 118 26.09 3.27 25.06
C ILE A 118 26.41 4.69 25.55
N PRO A 119 27.63 4.97 26.05
CA PRO A 119 28.01 6.31 26.47
C PRO A 119 27.94 7.32 25.31
N ALA A 120 27.57 8.57 25.60
CA ALA A 120 27.37 9.60 24.58
C ALA A 120 28.64 9.81 23.69
N ASP A 121 29.84 9.75 24.28
CA ASP A 121 31.13 9.91 23.59
C ASP A 121 31.54 8.68 22.76
N LYS A 122 30.82 7.57 22.86
CA LYS A 122 31.04 6.31 22.11
C LYS A 122 29.98 6.06 21.05
N ARG A 123 28.99 6.95 20.89
CA ARG A 123 27.95 6.79 19.91
C ARG A 123 28.49 7.04 18.51
N THR A 124 28.10 6.13 17.60
CA THR A 124 28.41 6.20 16.16
C THR A 124 27.13 6.02 15.36
N PHE A 125 27.15 6.28 14.05
CA PHE A 125 26.02 5.95 13.18
C PHE A 125 25.63 4.47 13.31
N ASP A 126 26.62 3.59 13.29
CA ASP A 126 26.37 2.15 13.26
C ASP A 126 25.77 1.62 14.57
N ASN A 127 26.28 2.04 15.73
CA ASN A 127 25.81 1.54 17.01
C ASN A 127 24.58 2.29 17.58
N THR A 128 24.15 3.36 16.96
CA THR A 128 23.02 4.17 17.45
C THR A 128 21.90 4.23 16.38
N MET A 129 22.17 4.83 15.22
CA MET A 129 21.14 5.03 14.19
C MET A 129 20.84 3.76 13.39
N LEU A 130 21.89 3.05 12.94
CA LEU A 130 21.72 1.80 12.20
C LEU A 130 21.10 0.72 13.11
N GLU A 131 21.47 0.69 14.40
CA GLU A 131 20.86 -0.24 15.36
C GLU A 131 19.37 0.10 15.59
N LEU A 132 19.01 1.38 15.63
CA LEU A 132 17.61 1.80 15.69
C LEU A 132 16.84 1.33 14.45
N ASP A 133 17.39 1.51 13.24
CA ASP A 133 16.79 1.01 12.00
C ASP A 133 16.71 -0.53 11.98
N ASN A 134 17.67 -1.24 12.57
CA ASN A 134 17.61 -2.69 12.73
C ASN A 134 16.45 -3.13 13.64
N ILE A 135 16.21 -2.40 14.73
CA ILE A 135 15.09 -2.65 15.63
C ILE A 135 13.76 -2.46 14.87
N TYR A 136 13.62 -1.34 14.18
CA TYR A 136 12.41 -1.06 13.37
C TYR A 136 12.20 -2.09 12.27
N ASN A 137 13.27 -2.51 11.60
CA ASN A 137 13.21 -3.53 10.56
C ASN A 137 12.68 -4.88 11.07
N LYS A 138 13.22 -5.35 12.19
CA LYS A 138 12.80 -6.63 12.78
C LYS A 138 11.32 -6.63 13.16
N ILE A 139 10.88 -5.57 13.84
CA ILE A 139 9.47 -5.40 14.20
C ILE A 139 8.61 -5.25 12.95
N GLY A 140 9.04 -4.39 12.02
CA GLY A 140 8.30 -4.07 10.80
C GLY A 140 8.03 -5.30 9.93
N ASN A 141 8.99 -6.20 9.79
CA ASN A 141 8.83 -7.43 9.01
C ASN A 141 7.79 -8.39 9.62
N VAL A 142 7.76 -8.52 10.95
CA VAL A 142 6.72 -9.32 11.65
C VAL A 142 5.38 -8.61 11.58
N TYR A 143 5.35 -7.31 11.89
CA TYR A 143 4.15 -6.49 11.86
C TYR A 143 3.50 -6.44 10.47
N GLY A 144 4.29 -6.26 9.40
CA GLY A 144 3.76 -6.21 8.02
C GLY A 144 3.01 -7.49 7.63
N SER A 145 3.58 -8.65 7.97
CA SER A 145 2.93 -9.94 7.75
C SER A 145 1.65 -10.10 8.58
N ILE A 146 1.67 -9.72 9.87
CA ILE A 146 0.50 -9.77 10.76
C ILE A 146 -0.57 -8.77 10.30
N TYR A 147 -0.17 -7.56 9.88
CA TYR A 147 -1.10 -6.56 9.37
C TYR A 147 -1.85 -7.08 8.13
N LEU A 148 -1.15 -7.70 7.20
CA LEU A 148 -1.77 -8.34 6.04
C LEU A 148 -2.75 -9.46 6.47
N MET A 149 -2.33 -10.36 7.36
CA MET A 149 -3.18 -11.50 7.79
C MET A 149 -4.47 -11.04 8.47
N GLY A 150 -4.44 -9.96 9.23
CA GLY A 150 -5.64 -9.35 9.82
C GLY A 150 -6.65 -8.82 8.80
N ASN A 151 -6.21 -8.57 7.57
CA ASN A 151 -7.02 -8.04 6.48
C ASN A 151 -7.45 -9.09 5.45
N VAL A 152 -6.73 -10.23 5.35
CA VAL A 152 -6.97 -11.15 4.21
C VAL A 152 -7.11 -12.62 4.59
N HIS A 153 -6.75 -13.03 5.81
CA HIS A 153 -6.75 -14.46 6.15
C HIS A 153 -8.18 -15.04 6.22
N PRO A 154 -8.46 -16.23 5.67
CA PRO A 154 -9.80 -16.81 5.69
C PRO A 154 -10.26 -17.26 7.08
N ASP A 155 -9.34 -17.66 7.96
CA ASP A 155 -9.65 -18.11 9.32
C ASP A 155 -9.88 -16.93 10.27
N ASP A 156 -11.02 -16.94 10.98
CA ASP A 156 -11.42 -15.90 11.92
C ASP A 156 -10.49 -15.79 13.13
N ALA A 157 -9.99 -16.92 13.64
CA ALA A 157 -9.09 -16.91 14.81
C ALA A 157 -7.75 -16.24 14.46
N VAL A 158 -7.24 -16.49 13.25
CA VAL A 158 -6.02 -15.83 12.73
C VAL A 158 -6.25 -14.33 12.57
N ARG A 159 -7.36 -13.91 11.93
CA ARG A 159 -7.66 -12.47 11.76
C ARG A 159 -7.84 -11.76 13.09
N ASN A 160 -8.57 -12.36 14.03
CA ASN A 160 -8.81 -11.75 15.34
C ASN A 160 -7.50 -11.59 16.11
N GLN A 161 -6.67 -12.63 16.17
CA GLN A 161 -5.37 -12.54 16.84
C GLN A 161 -4.44 -11.52 16.14
N ALA A 162 -4.45 -11.47 14.80
CA ALA A 162 -3.68 -10.47 14.07
C ALA A 162 -4.13 -9.04 14.41
N ASN A 163 -5.42 -8.80 14.56
CA ASN A 163 -5.95 -7.49 14.96
C ASN A 163 -5.62 -7.14 16.42
N GLU A 164 -5.62 -8.11 17.36
CA GLU A 164 -5.14 -7.91 18.73
C GLU A 164 -3.65 -7.55 18.73
N SER A 165 -2.84 -8.29 17.99
CA SER A 165 -1.40 -8.04 17.85
C SER A 165 -1.09 -6.66 17.25
N ARG A 166 -1.90 -6.19 16.30
CA ARG A 166 -1.77 -4.82 15.76
C ARG A 166 -1.94 -3.75 16.84
N GLN A 167 -2.81 -3.96 17.82
CA GLN A 167 -2.97 -3.03 18.95
C GLN A 167 -1.72 -3.04 19.85
N GLU A 168 -1.13 -4.22 20.12
CA GLU A 168 0.10 -4.33 20.89
C GLU A 168 1.28 -3.63 20.20
N PHE A 169 1.45 -3.82 18.88
CA PHE A 169 2.46 -3.10 18.10
C PHE A 169 2.20 -1.59 18.08
N SER A 170 0.95 -1.15 17.90
CA SER A 170 0.60 0.28 17.94
C SER A 170 0.96 0.93 19.27
N LYS A 171 0.66 0.24 20.36
CA LYS A 171 1.06 0.70 21.71
C LYS A 171 2.58 0.81 21.84
N PHE A 172 3.31 -0.20 21.39
CA PHE A 172 4.78 -0.19 21.42
C PHE A 172 5.37 0.95 20.58
N PHE A 173 4.85 1.22 19.38
CA PHE A 173 5.30 2.34 18.56
C PHE A 173 5.01 3.69 19.23
N ASN A 174 3.84 3.85 19.87
CA ASN A 174 3.53 5.04 20.63
C ASN A 174 4.50 5.23 21.83
N GLU A 175 4.88 4.13 22.49
CA GLU A 175 5.85 4.16 23.58
C GLU A 175 7.25 4.57 23.11
N ILE A 176 7.73 4.01 21.99
CA ILE A 176 9.02 4.37 21.39
C ILE A 176 9.08 5.85 20.99
N GLN A 177 8.00 6.34 20.36
CA GLN A 177 7.94 7.74 19.91
C GLN A 177 8.03 8.74 21.07
N LEU A 178 7.76 8.31 22.30
CA LEU A 178 7.79 9.13 23.51
C LEU A 178 8.87 8.69 24.51
N ASP A 179 9.83 7.82 24.10
CA ASP A 179 10.89 7.34 24.96
C ASP A 179 12.02 8.38 25.13
N GLU A 180 12.20 8.88 26.35
CA GLU A 180 13.22 9.88 26.68
C GLU A 180 14.65 9.36 26.49
N ASN A 181 14.90 8.07 26.76
CA ASN A 181 16.24 7.50 26.62
C ASN A 181 16.62 7.38 25.17
N LEU A 182 15.64 7.00 24.33
CA LEU A 182 15.85 6.91 22.88
C LEU A 182 16.07 8.29 22.27
N TYR A 183 15.20 9.26 22.58
CA TYR A 183 15.41 10.65 22.16
C TYR A 183 16.77 11.18 22.56
N LYS A 184 17.14 11.00 23.85
CA LYS A 184 18.46 11.41 24.33
C LYS A 184 19.59 10.73 23.55
N ALA A 185 19.49 9.44 23.28
CA ALA A 185 20.50 8.70 22.53
C ALA A 185 20.68 9.24 21.11
N VAL A 186 19.56 9.48 20.41
CA VAL A 186 19.55 10.04 19.05
C VAL A 186 20.06 11.49 19.05
N LYS A 187 19.58 12.30 20.01
CA LYS A 187 19.99 13.72 20.14
C LYS A 187 21.46 13.86 20.47
N ASP A 188 21.98 13.09 21.44
CA ASP A 188 23.41 13.08 21.78
C ASP A 188 24.25 12.72 20.55
N TYR A 189 23.85 11.69 19.80
CA TYR A 189 24.54 11.31 18.58
C TYR A 189 24.49 12.42 17.51
N SER A 190 23.35 13.05 17.28
CA SER A 190 23.18 14.09 16.27
C SER A 190 24.11 15.30 16.49
N GLN A 191 24.61 15.51 17.71
CA GLN A 191 25.55 16.60 18.05
C GLN A 191 27.03 16.23 17.84
N THR A 192 27.34 14.96 17.56
CA THR A 192 28.74 14.52 17.33
C THR A 192 29.33 15.10 16.04
N ALA A 193 30.67 15.11 15.96
CA ALA A 193 31.37 15.52 14.75
C ALA A 193 31.11 14.57 13.59
N GLU A 194 30.96 13.26 13.85
CA GLU A 194 30.59 12.27 12.86
C GLU A 194 29.22 12.61 12.26
N ALA A 195 28.17 12.76 13.09
CA ALA A 195 26.82 13.07 12.62
C ALA A 195 26.77 14.33 11.77
N LYS A 196 27.48 15.39 12.15
CA LYS A 196 27.57 16.66 11.41
C LYS A 196 28.30 16.56 10.08
N SER A 197 29.10 15.51 9.88
CA SER A 197 29.82 15.24 8.62
C SER A 197 29.06 14.29 7.67
N LEU A 198 27.94 13.72 8.10
CA LEU A 198 27.14 12.82 7.28
C LEU A 198 26.52 13.57 6.09
N THR A 199 26.32 12.81 5.01
CA THR A 199 25.64 13.28 3.79
C THR A 199 24.65 12.22 3.29
N GLY A 200 23.76 12.59 2.37
CA GLY A 200 22.82 11.67 1.73
C GLY A 200 21.86 11.01 2.73
N TYR A 201 21.53 9.74 2.48
CA TYR A 201 20.53 9.01 3.25
C TYR A 201 20.84 8.93 4.77
N LYS A 202 22.13 8.88 5.16
CA LYS A 202 22.51 8.85 6.58
C LYS A 202 22.19 10.18 7.28
N ALA A 203 22.53 11.29 6.66
CA ALA A 203 22.22 12.62 7.19
C ALA A 203 20.69 12.81 7.28
N ARG A 204 19.96 12.45 6.22
CA ARG A 204 18.49 12.51 6.18
C ARG A 204 17.86 11.69 7.29
N PHE A 205 18.32 10.45 7.51
CA PHE A 205 17.81 9.59 8.56
C PHE A 205 18.00 10.19 9.96
N VAL A 206 19.19 10.72 10.25
CA VAL A 206 19.45 11.38 11.54
C VAL A 206 18.57 12.61 11.72
N GLN A 207 18.52 13.46 10.69
CA GLN A 207 17.72 14.69 10.72
C GLN A 207 16.23 14.36 10.95
N LYS A 208 15.65 13.50 10.11
CA LYS A 208 14.23 13.13 10.21
C LYS A 208 13.90 12.49 11.55
N THR A 209 14.73 11.57 12.04
CA THR A 209 14.52 10.94 13.35
C THR A 209 14.50 11.97 14.49
N VAL A 210 15.39 12.95 14.46
CA VAL A 210 15.39 14.03 15.47
C VAL A 210 14.13 14.90 15.35
N GLU A 211 13.79 15.33 14.11
CA GLU A 211 12.59 16.11 13.81
C GLU A 211 11.33 15.41 14.30
N ASP A 212 11.20 14.09 14.02
CA ASP A 212 10.05 13.27 14.43
C ASP A 212 9.89 13.25 15.97
N PHE A 213 10.98 13.04 16.71
CA PHE A 213 10.93 13.09 18.16
C PHE A 213 10.52 14.47 18.67
N GLU A 214 11.11 15.56 18.12
CA GLU A 214 10.80 16.92 18.56
C GLU A 214 9.35 17.29 18.27
N ARG A 215 8.82 16.89 17.13
CA ARG A 215 7.40 17.08 16.75
C ARG A 215 6.45 16.22 17.59
N ASN A 216 6.88 15.05 18.04
CA ASN A 216 6.10 14.19 18.91
C ASN A 216 6.16 14.60 20.38
N GLY A 217 6.67 15.80 20.70
CA GLY A 217 6.50 16.44 21.98
C GLY A 217 7.72 16.42 22.91
N PHE A 218 8.93 16.10 22.41
CA PHE A 218 10.12 16.17 23.28
C PHE A 218 10.52 17.58 23.74
N ALA A 219 9.93 18.63 23.15
CA ALA A 219 9.97 19.97 23.70
C ALA A 219 9.04 20.18 24.93
N LEU A 220 8.17 19.22 25.22
CA LEU A 220 7.18 19.27 26.31
C LEU A 220 7.75 18.73 27.64
N SER A 221 7.12 19.16 28.77
CA SER A 221 7.39 18.56 30.06
C SER A 221 6.93 17.09 30.09
N LYS A 222 7.45 16.31 31.05
CA LYS A 222 7.09 14.90 31.20
C LYS A 222 5.57 14.69 31.34
N GLU A 223 4.92 15.50 32.18
CA GLU A 223 3.48 15.43 32.42
C GLU A 223 2.68 15.61 31.14
N LYS A 224 3.08 16.57 30.30
CA LYS A 224 2.45 16.80 28.99
C LYS A 224 2.71 15.67 28.00
N ARG A 225 3.90 15.03 28.04
CA ARG A 225 4.15 13.84 27.22
C ARG A 225 3.33 12.64 27.65
N ASP A 226 3.13 12.46 28.96
CA ASP A 226 2.25 11.40 29.50
C ASP A 226 0.80 11.64 29.04
N GLU A 227 0.34 12.90 29.00
CA GLU A 227 -0.97 13.27 28.42
C GLU A 227 -1.03 12.97 26.92
N LEU A 228 0.00 13.33 26.15
CA LEU A 228 0.09 13.04 24.71
C LEU A 228 0.02 11.54 24.43
N LYS A 229 0.68 10.73 25.25
CA LYS A 229 0.60 9.26 25.14
C LYS A 229 -0.84 8.76 25.29
N ILE A 230 -1.57 9.25 26.30
CA ILE A 230 -2.97 8.89 26.52
C ILE A 230 -3.83 9.29 25.31
N ILE A 231 -3.58 10.46 24.73
CA ILE A 231 -4.29 10.92 23.53
C ILE A 231 -4.02 9.98 22.36
N ASN A 232 -2.76 9.63 22.09
CA ASN A 232 -2.37 8.75 20.99
C ASN A 232 -2.94 7.34 21.13
N ASP A 233 -2.93 6.78 22.35
CA ASP A 233 -3.51 5.47 22.61
C ASP A 233 -5.03 5.46 22.34
N LYS A 234 -5.74 6.51 22.77
CA LYS A 234 -7.17 6.68 22.47
C LYS A 234 -7.47 6.90 20.98
N LEU A 235 -6.64 7.68 20.29
CA LEU A 235 -6.77 7.88 18.84
C LEU A 235 -6.61 6.55 18.09
N SER A 236 -5.65 5.73 18.49
CA SER A 236 -5.44 4.39 17.92
C SER A 236 -6.65 3.49 18.15
N GLU A 237 -7.16 3.43 19.38
CA GLU A 237 -8.37 2.66 19.72
C GLU A 237 -9.59 3.09 18.92
N LEU A 238 -9.87 4.40 18.88
CA LEU A 238 -11.00 4.95 18.14
C LEU A 238 -10.87 4.77 16.62
N GLY A 239 -9.66 4.85 16.09
CA GLY A 239 -9.41 4.59 14.67
C GLY A 239 -9.71 3.14 14.28
N ILE A 240 -9.29 2.19 15.10
CA ILE A 240 -9.60 0.76 14.93
C ILE A 240 -11.12 0.53 15.04
N LEU A 241 -11.77 1.12 16.04
CA LEU A 241 -13.22 1.03 16.21
C LEU A 241 -13.99 1.60 15.01
N PHE A 242 -13.56 2.75 14.49
CA PHE A 242 -14.19 3.38 13.32
C PHE A 242 -14.14 2.46 12.10
N GLN A 243 -12.97 1.88 11.79
CA GLN A 243 -12.79 0.96 10.68
C GLN A 243 -13.59 -0.35 10.87
N LYS A 244 -13.59 -0.87 12.09
CA LYS A 244 -14.39 -2.05 12.43
C LYS A 244 -15.87 -1.82 12.19
N ASN A 245 -16.41 -0.69 12.63
CA ASN A 245 -17.82 -0.34 12.42
C ASN A 245 -18.19 -0.27 10.93
N ILE A 246 -17.26 0.13 10.05
CA ILE A 246 -17.46 0.11 8.60
C ILE A 246 -17.45 -1.33 8.05
N ALA A 247 -16.49 -2.13 8.49
CA ALA A 247 -16.31 -3.50 7.99
C ALA A 247 -17.47 -4.43 8.41
N GLU A 248 -18.10 -4.16 9.56
CA GLU A 248 -19.21 -4.95 10.10
C GLU A 248 -20.59 -4.55 9.54
N VAL A 249 -20.65 -3.59 8.58
CA VAL A 249 -21.92 -3.26 7.92
C VAL A 249 -22.36 -4.40 7.02
N ASP A 250 -23.52 -4.96 7.33
CA ASP A 250 -24.14 -6.07 6.60
C ASP A 250 -25.49 -5.69 5.95
N ASP A 251 -25.73 -4.38 5.81
CA ASP A 251 -26.93 -3.84 5.18
C ASP A 251 -27.04 -4.23 3.70
N TYR A 252 -28.25 -4.51 3.24
CA TYR A 252 -28.54 -4.88 1.85
C TYR A 252 -29.98 -4.55 1.46
N LEU A 253 -30.25 -4.54 0.17
CA LEU A 253 -31.61 -4.52 -0.37
C LEU A 253 -31.99 -5.89 -0.92
N ILE A 254 -33.25 -6.26 -0.70
CA ILE A 254 -33.89 -7.36 -1.46
C ILE A 254 -34.77 -6.70 -2.52
N VAL A 255 -34.48 -7.01 -3.78
CA VAL A 255 -35.15 -6.39 -4.93
C VAL A 255 -35.80 -7.48 -5.80
N ASP A 256 -36.85 -7.08 -6.55
CA ASP A 256 -37.52 -7.97 -7.49
C ASP A 256 -36.95 -7.84 -8.93
N GLU A 257 -37.48 -8.63 -9.88
CA GLU A 257 -37.05 -8.65 -11.27
C GLU A 257 -37.22 -7.29 -11.98
N LYS A 258 -38.18 -6.46 -11.60
CA LYS A 258 -38.38 -5.14 -12.19
C LYS A 258 -37.37 -4.13 -11.67
N GLU A 259 -37.01 -4.25 -10.41
CA GLU A 259 -36.05 -3.34 -9.75
C GLU A 259 -34.62 -3.60 -10.20
N ILE A 260 -34.30 -4.86 -10.63
CA ILE A 260 -32.97 -5.25 -11.15
C ILE A 260 -32.91 -5.16 -12.70
N ASP A 261 -33.97 -4.72 -13.34
CA ASP A 261 -33.97 -4.52 -14.81
C ASP A 261 -32.85 -3.57 -15.26
N GLY A 262 -32.21 -3.91 -16.39
CA GLY A 262 -31.04 -3.22 -16.92
C GLY A 262 -29.70 -3.85 -16.55
N LEU A 263 -29.64 -4.74 -15.56
CA LEU A 263 -28.44 -5.50 -15.17
C LEU A 263 -28.30 -6.77 -16.02
N GLN A 264 -27.06 -7.20 -16.24
CA GLN A 264 -26.74 -8.40 -16.99
C GLN A 264 -27.08 -9.69 -16.21
N ASP A 265 -27.25 -10.80 -16.94
CA ASP A 265 -27.63 -12.09 -16.35
C ASP A 265 -26.57 -12.64 -15.38
N ASP A 266 -25.28 -12.43 -15.63
CA ASP A 266 -24.19 -12.81 -14.72
C ASP A 266 -24.32 -12.11 -13.37
N TYR A 267 -24.57 -10.80 -13.38
CA TYR A 267 -24.81 -10.01 -12.17
C TYR A 267 -26.06 -10.50 -11.41
N LYS A 268 -27.17 -10.75 -12.13
CA LYS A 268 -28.43 -11.26 -11.58
C LYS A 268 -28.24 -12.65 -10.95
N ASN A 269 -27.63 -13.57 -11.68
CA ASN A 269 -27.41 -14.95 -11.24
C ASN A 269 -26.56 -15.03 -9.96
N ALA A 270 -25.52 -14.21 -9.86
CA ALA A 270 -24.66 -14.16 -8.67
C ALA A 270 -25.37 -13.64 -7.41
N ARG A 271 -26.54 -13.01 -7.53
CA ARG A 271 -27.27 -12.35 -6.43
C ARG A 271 -28.64 -12.92 -6.17
N ARG A 272 -29.02 -13.97 -6.91
CA ARG A 272 -30.33 -14.59 -6.81
C ARG A 272 -30.49 -15.32 -5.48
N THR A 273 -31.59 -15.05 -4.79
CA THR A 273 -31.99 -15.72 -3.55
C THR A 273 -32.89 -16.93 -3.83
N GLU A 274 -33.05 -17.81 -2.85
CA GLU A 274 -33.87 -19.04 -3.01
C GLU A 274 -35.33 -18.77 -3.34
N ASP A 275 -35.87 -17.61 -2.88
CA ASP A 275 -37.25 -17.17 -3.17
C ASP A 275 -37.37 -16.44 -4.53
N GLY A 276 -36.31 -16.43 -5.34
CA GLY A 276 -36.30 -15.88 -6.69
C GLY A 276 -36.12 -14.39 -6.78
N LYS A 277 -35.86 -13.72 -5.66
CA LYS A 277 -35.48 -12.30 -5.60
C LYS A 277 -33.96 -12.12 -5.72
N TYR A 278 -33.46 -10.91 -5.48
CA TYR A 278 -32.04 -10.58 -5.60
C TYR A 278 -31.56 -9.80 -4.38
N LYS A 279 -30.45 -10.25 -3.79
CA LYS A 279 -29.78 -9.57 -2.67
C LYS A 279 -28.72 -8.63 -3.21
N ILE A 280 -28.89 -7.31 -3.00
CA ILE A 280 -27.92 -6.27 -3.37
C ILE A 280 -27.28 -5.75 -2.11
N ASP A 281 -26.05 -6.14 -1.86
CA ASP A 281 -25.24 -5.66 -0.74
C ASP A 281 -24.48 -4.37 -1.10
N LEU A 282 -23.68 -3.85 -0.15
CA LEU A 282 -22.97 -2.57 -0.30
C LEU A 282 -21.51 -2.73 -0.74
N THR A 283 -21.11 -3.92 -1.22
CA THR A 283 -19.80 -4.14 -1.81
C THR A 283 -19.70 -3.48 -3.20
N TYR A 284 -18.50 -3.09 -3.61
CA TYR A 284 -18.32 -2.46 -4.92
C TYR A 284 -18.86 -3.31 -6.09
N PRO A 285 -18.62 -4.62 -6.16
CA PRO A 285 -19.18 -5.46 -7.23
C PRO A 285 -20.71 -5.53 -7.24
N SER A 286 -21.37 -5.22 -6.13
CA SER A 286 -22.84 -5.12 -6.03
C SER A 286 -23.34 -3.71 -6.32
N TYR A 287 -22.78 -2.72 -5.62
CA TYR A 287 -23.26 -1.35 -5.63
C TYR A 287 -23.02 -0.65 -6.97
N ILE A 288 -21.79 -0.69 -7.49
CA ILE A 288 -21.40 0.10 -8.67
C ILE A 288 -22.20 -0.31 -9.91
N PRO A 289 -22.28 -1.60 -10.31
CA PRO A 289 -23.08 -1.98 -11.47
C PRO A 289 -24.57 -1.66 -11.30
N PHE A 290 -25.13 -1.81 -10.08
CA PHE A 290 -26.52 -1.47 -9.83
C PHE A 290 -26.79 0.01 -10.07
N MET A 291 -25.96 0.89 -9.52
CA MET A 291 -26.11 2.35 -9.72
C MET A 291 -25.95 2.77 -11.19
N LYS A 292 -25.17 2.03 -11.95
CA LYS A 292 -24.84 2.31 -13.35
C LYS A 292 -25.89 1.80 -14.34
N PHE A 293 -26.49 0.65 -14.08
CA PHE A 293 -27.28 -0.08 -15.06
C PHE A 293 -28.77 -0.28 -14.68
N SER A 294 -29.14 -0.26 -13.39
CA SER A 294 -30.53 -0.47 -13.00
C SER A 294 -31.44 0.63 -13.56
N ASN A 295 -32.51 0.25 -14.23
CA ASN A 295 -33.53 1.18 -14.72
C ASN A 295 -34.42 1.76 -13.61
N SER A 296 -34.43 1.16 -12.41
CA SER A 296 -35.25 1.62 -11.27
C SER A 296 -34.60 2.79 -10.53
N GLU A 297 -35.03 4.00 -10.79
CA GLU A 297 -34.54 5.21 -10.08
C GLU A 297 -34.81 5.12 -8.57
N GLU A 298 -36.01 4.68 -8.17
CA GLU A 298 -36.39 4.54 -6.77
C GLU A 298 -35.44 3.60 -6.03
N THR A 299 -35.08 2.48 -6.64
CA THR A 299 -34.20 1.50 -6.03
C THR A 299 -32.76 1.99 -6.01
N ARG A 300 -32.28 2.70 -7.06
CA ARG A 300 -30.99 3.41 -7.02
C ARG A 300 -30.94 4.41 -5.87
N LYS A 301 -31.99 5.20 -5.65
CA LYS A 301 -32.08 6.14 -4.52
C LYS A 301 -31.99 5.42 -3.17
N LYS A 302 -32.75 4.32 -2.99
CA LYS A 302 -32.70 3.51 -1.76
C LYS A 302 -31.27 2.97 -1.52
N LEU A 303 -30.66 2.41 -2.54
CA LEU A 303 -29.31 1.85 -2.45
C LEU A 303 -28.25 2.93 -2.17
N TYR A 304 -28.35 4.09 -2.83
CA TYR A 304 -27.51 5.26 -2.57
C TYR A 304 -27.62 5.74 -1.12
N THR A 305 -28.86 5.83 -0.60
CA THR A 305 -29.11 6.24 0.78
C THR A 305 -28.48 5.25 1.77
N LEU A 306 -28.66 3.95 1.53
CA LEU A 306 -28.10 2.89 2.36
C LEU A 306 -26.57 2.93 2.35
N TYR A 307 -25.98 3.08 1.17
CA TYR A 307 -24.53 3.15 0.99
C TYR A 307 -23.90 4.36 1.69
N ASN A 308 -24.53 5.54 1.60
CA ASN A 308 -24.03 6.76 2.24
C ASN A 308 -24.37 6.87 3.73
N ASN A 309 -25.08 5.88 4.28
CA ASN A 309 -25.34 5.74 5.72
C ASN A 309 -24.64 4.54 6.36
N ARG A 310 -23.66 3.93 5.67
CA ARG A 310 -22.84 2.87 6.28
C ARG A 310 -22.20 3.39 7.56
N ALA A 311 -22.29 2.62 8.63
CA ALA A 311 -21.79 2.97 9.96
C ALA A 311 -22.34 4.28 10.57
N ALA A 312 -23.36 4.92 9.98
CA ALA A 312 -23.92 6.21 10.44
C ALA A 312 -24.54 6.13 11.84
N LYS A 313 -24.84 4.94 12.34
CA LYS A 313 -25.37 4.74 13.69
C LYS A 313 -24.30 4.95 14.78
N ASN A 314 -23.05 4.60 14.49
CA ASN A 314 -21.98 4.52 15.50
C ASN A 314 -20.85 5.53 15.25
N ASN A 315 -20.43 5.71 14.00
CA ASN A 315 -19.22 6.45 13.67
C ASN A 315 -19.29 7.98 13.79
N PRO A 316 -20.44 8.66 13.69
CA PRO A 316 -20.49 10.11 13.95
C PRO A 316 -19.97 10.52 15.32
N GLU A 317 -20.33 9.76 16.38
CA GLU A 317 -19.83 10.03 17.74
C GLU A 317 -18.34 9.68 17.87
N VAL A 318 -17.90 8.61 17.22
CA VAL A 318 -16.47 8.21 17.20
C VAL A 318 -15.66 9.32 16.53
N LEU A 319 -16.10 9.82 15.38
CA LEU A 319 -15.41 10.90 14.63
C LEU A 319 -15.26 12.16 15.48
N ILE A 320 -16.34 12.61 16.16
CA ILE A 320 -16.26 13.81 17.03
C ILE A 320 -15.19 13.61 18.11
N LYS A 321 -15.16 12.45 18.76
CA LYS A 321 -14.12 12.13 19.79
C LYS A 321 -12.71 12.18 19.18
N VAL A 322 -12.53 11.64 17.98
CA VAL A 322 -11.25 11.69 17.25
C VAL A 322 -10.84 13.12 16.95
N LEU A 323 -11.77 13.96 16.42
CA LEU A 323 -11.48 15.36 16.10
C LEU A 323 -11.15 16.19 17.35
N MET A 324 -11.85 15.94 18.46
CA MET A 324 -11.53 16.58 19.76
C MET A 324 -10.11 16.21 20.25
N LEU A 325 -9.75 14.93 20.19
CA LEU A 325 -8.43 14.47 20.62
C LEU A 325 -7.32 15.01 19.69
N ARG A 326 -7.56 15.08 18.37
CA ARG A 326 -6.62 15.68 17.41
C ARG A 326 -6.41 17.17 17.66
N LYS A 327 -7.48 17.91 17.99
CA LYS A 327 -7.37 19.31 18.42
C LYS A 327 -6.54 19.44 19.68
N GLN A 328 -6.82 18.65 20.73
CA GLN A 328 -6.05 18.63 21.98
C GLN A 328 -4.57 18.29 21.72
N MET A 329 -4.31 17.30 20.87
CA MET A 329 -2.96 16.92 20.46
C MET A 329 -2.22 18.08 19.80
N ALA A 330 -2.83 18.73 18.81
CA ALA A 330 -2.21 19.86 18.12
C ALA A 330 -1.91 21.02 19.08
N GLU A 331 -2.87 21.41 19.92
CA GLU A 331 -2.69 22.46 20.93
C GLU A 331 -1.57 22.11 21.94
N LEU A 332 -1.52 20.86 22.40
CA LEU A 332 -0.50 20.36 23.32
C LEU A 332 0.90 20.45 22.70
N LEU A 333 1.02 20.13 21.41
CA LEU A 333 2.27 20.21 20.62
C LEU A 333 2.64 21.62 20.15
N GLY A 334 1.76 22.61 20.37
CA GLY A 334 2.00 24.01 20.01
C GLY A 334 1.61 24.39 18.59
N PHE A 335 0.87 23.55 17.87
CA PHE A 335 0.29 23.83 16.57
C PHE A 335 -1.11 24.44 16.69
N LYS A 336 -1.48 25.29 15.74
CA LYS A 336 -2.81 25.92 15.73
C LYS A 336 -3.90 24.92 15.38
N THR A 337 -3.61 23.99 14.45
CA THR A 337 -4.56 22.99 13.99
C THR A 337 -3.87 21.63 13.79
N PHE A 338 -4.67 20.56 13.74
CA PHE A 338 -4.15 19.24 13.43
C PHE A 338 -3.65 19.16 11.97
N ALA A 339 -4.26 19.90 11.05
CA ALA A 339 -3.78 20.01 9.68
C ALA A 339 -2.37 20.65 9.62
N GLU A 340 -2.12 21.73 10.37
CA GLU A 340 -0.79 22.35 10.46
C GLU A 340 0.27 21.34 10.96
N TYR A 341 -0.08 20.57 12.00
CA TYR A 341 0.78 19.49 12.49
C TYR A 341 1.06 18.45 11.41
N GLN A 342 0.05 17.99 10.67
CA GLN A 342 0.19 16.92 9.67
C GLN A 342 0.98 17.36 8.44
N VAL A 343 0.66 18.51 7.84
CA VAL A 343 1.26 18.93 6.55
C VAL A 343 2.70 19.39 6.68
N GLY A 344 3.16 19.75 7.89
CA GLY A 344 4.54 20.16 8.12
C GLY A 344 5.59 19.13 7.66
N GLU A 345 5.26 17.84 7.70
CA GLU A 345 6.12 16.74 7.24
C GLU A 345 5.90 16.33 5.78
N ARG A 346 4.91 16.92 5.10
CA ARG A 346 4.54 16.60 3.73
C ARG A 346 5.20 17.56 2.73
N MET A 347 5.07 17.29 1.43
CA MET A 347 5.56 18.19 0.38
C MET A 347 4.89 19.56 0.43
N ALA A 348 3.61 19.63 0.80
CA ALA A 348 2.85 20.89 0.88
C ALA A 348 3.34 21.84 1.98
N LYS A 349 3.95 21.34 3.05
CA LYS A 349 4.56 22.09 4.18
C LYS A 349 3.61 22.94 5.03
N THR A 350 2.58 23.59 4.46
CA THR A 350 1.69 24.48 5.18
C THR A 350 0.21 24.27 4.80
N PRO A 351 -0.76 24.52 5.71
CA PRO A 351 -2.19 24.50 5.39
C PRO A 351 -2.54 25.49 4.27
N GLU A 352 -1.90 26.64 4.22
CA GLU A 352 -2.12 27.65 3.17
C GLU A 352 -1.81 27.11 1.77
N THR A 353 -0.71 26.35 1.63
CA THR A 353 -0.35 25.68 0.37
C THR A 353 -1.45 24.72 -0.09
N VAL A 354 -1.99 23.92 0.84
CA VAL A 354 -3.08 22.99 0.53
C VAL A 354 -4.35 23.73 0.13
N TRP A 355 -4.74 24.78 0.89
CA TRP A 355 -5.94 25.58 0.55
C TRP A 355 -5.80 26.28 -0.80
N ASN A 356 -4.63 26.82 -1.12
CA ASN A 356 -4.38 27.43 -2.42
C ASN A 356 -4.50 26.42 -3.55
N PHE A 357 -4.00 25.21 -3.34
CA PHE A 357 -4.11 24.12 -4.30
C PHE A 357 -5.58 23.70 -4.51
N GLU A 358 -6.31 23.37 -3.45
CA GLU A 358 -7.71 22.95 -3.50
C GLU A 358 -8.61 24.04 -4.12
N ASN A 359 -8.47 25.30 -3.71
CA ASN A 359 -9.25 26.41 -4.26
C ASN A 359 -8.95 26.64 -5.75
N ASN A 360 -7.68 26.54 -6.18
CA ASN A 360 -7.32 26.63 -7.59
C ASN A 360 -7.98 25.52 -8.41
N LEU A 361 -8.05 24.29 -7.88
CA LEU A 361 -8.73 23.18 -8.55
C LEU A 361 -10.23 23.44 -8.67
N VAL A 362 -10.90 23.90 -7.60
CA VAL A 362 -12.33 24.25 -7.64
C VAL A 362 -12.58 25.26 -8.77
N ASP A 363 -11.81 26.34 -8.84
CA ASP A 363 -11.98 27.39 -9.85
C ASP A 363 -11.76 26.87 -11.27
N LYS A 364 -10.73 26.06 -11.50
CA LYS A 364 -10.40 25.50 -12.82
C LYS A 364 -11.41 24.47 -13.30
N LEU A 365 -11.91 23.62 -12.40
CA LEU A 365 -12.85 22.55 -12.73
C LEU A 365 -14.27 23.04 -12.96
N LYS A 366 -14.67 24.19 -12.40
CA LYS A 366 -16.04 24.71 -12.38
C LYS A 366 -16.71 24.78 -13.75
N GLU A 367 -15.99 25.24 -14.77
CA GLU A 367 -16.54 25.35 -16.12
C GLU A 367 -16.75 23.97 -16.75
N LYS A 368 -15.75 23.08 -16.65
CA LYS A 368 -15.82 21.71 -17.17
C LYS A 368 -16.90 20.91 -16.47
N ALA A 369 -17.00 21.01 -15.13
CA ALA A 369 -18.03 20.34 -14.36
C ALA A 369 -19.44 20.79 -14.80
N ARG A 370 -19.63 22.09 -15.10
CA ARG A 370 -20.91 22.59 -15.58
C ARG A 370 -21.25 22.10 -16.98
N ILE A 371 -20.26 21.99 -17.88
CA ILE A 371 -20.44 21.40 -19.21
C ILE A 371 -20.89 19.95 -19.05
N ASP A 372 -20.17 19.16 -18.28
CA ASP A 372 -20.47 17.73 -18.05
C ASP A 372 -21.87 17.56 -17.42
N TYR A 373 -22.20 18.38 -16.43
CA TYR A 373 -23.52 18.34 -15.79
C TYR A 373 -24.66 18.63 -16.79
N ASN A 374 -24.48 19.61 -17.66
CA ASN A 374 -25.46 19.91 -18.68
C ASN A 374 -25.61 18.79 -19.71
N GLU A 375 -24.53 18.08 -20.06
CA GLU A 375 -24.61 16.90 -20.92
C GLU A 375 -25.47 15.80 -20.26
N LEU A 376 -25.24 15.50 -18.97
CA LEU A 376 -26.08 14.55 -18.23
C LEU A 376 -27.54 14.98 -18.17
N LEU A 377 -27.77 16.27 -17.97
CA LEU A 377 -29.12 16.84 -17.91
C LEU A 377 -29.87 16.72 -19.25
N GLN A 378 -29.18 16.90 -20.38
CA GLN A 378 -29.76 16.66 -21.70
C GLN A 378 -30.14 15.18 -21.90
N VAL A 379 -29.27 14.26 -21.48
CA VAL A 379 -29.58 12.82 -21.52
C VAL A 379 -30.82 12.50 -20.67
N LYS A 380 -30.92 13.05 -19.46
CA LYS A 380 -32.07 12.88 -18.59
C LYS A 380 -33.36 13.39 -19.25
N ARG A 381 -33.35 14.61 -19.80
CA ARG A 381 -34.46 15.21 -20.50
C ARG A 381 -34.94 14.36 -21.68
N SER A 382 -34.02 13.87 -22.48
CA SER A 382 -34.31 12.97 -23.59
C SER A 382 -34.93 11.66 -23.13
N LYS A 383 -34.33 11.02 -22.13
CA LYS A 383 -34.76 9.71 -21.60
C LYS A 383 -36.15 9.75 -20.97
N LEU A 384 -36.46 10.83 -20.25
CA LEU A 384 -37.76 11.05 -19.60
C LEU A 384 -38.80 11.67 -20.52
N ASN A 385 -38.40 12.15 -21.68
CA ASN A 385 -39.24 13.01 -22.57
C ASN A 385 -39.80 14.21 -21.78
N ASP A 386 -38.99 14.78 -20.87
CA ASP A 386 -39.36 15.91 -20.00
C ASP A 386 -38.28 17.00 -20.09
N GLN A 387 -38.63 18.08 -20.84
CA GLN A 387 -37.74 19.23 -21.03
C GLN A 387 -37.64 20.13 -19.80
N THR A 388 -38.50 19.91 -18.78
CA THR A 388 -38.52 20.70 -17.55
C THR A 388 -37.58 20.15 -16.47
N ALA A 389 -37.04 18.93 -16.64
CA ALA A 389 -36.06 18.39 -15.74
C ALA A 389 -34.85 19.33 -15.67
N ASP A 390 -34.46 19.78 -14.47
CA ASP A 390 -33.44 20.80 -14.21
C ASP A 390 -32.35 20.37 -13.23
N VAL A 391 -32.50 19.19 -12.63
CA VAL A 391 -31.56 18.66 -11.63
C VAL A 391 -31.18 17.22 -11.95
N ILE A 392 -29.91 16.90 -11.81
CA ILE A 392 -29.37 15.52 -11.71
C ILE A 392 -29.18 15.21 -10.24
N GLN A 393 -29.86 14.18 -9.77
CA GLN A 393 -29.70 13.70 -8.40
C GLN A 393 -28.43 12.84 -8.25
N PRO A 394 -27.79 12.77 -7.09
CA PRO A 394 -26.55 11.99 -6.92
C PRO A 394 -26.70 10.52 -7.33
N TRP A 395 -27.85 9.89 -7.09
CA TRP A 395 -28.13 8.49 -7.47
C TRP A 395 -28.45 8.30 -8.95
N GLU A 396 -28.51 9.36 -9.72
CA GLU A 396 -28.77 9.35 -11.16
C GLU A 396 -27.49 9.51 -11.98
N ALA A 397 -26.45 10.10 -11.40
CA ALA A 397 -25.24 10.53 -12.11
C ALA A 397 -24.58 9.37 -12.90
N SER A 398 -24.30 8.25 -12.25
CA SER A 398 -23.68 7.09 -12.89
C SER A 398 -24.55 6.47 -13.97
N TYR A 399 -25.88 6.45 -13.77
CA TYR A 399 -26.84 5.94 -14.73
C TYR A 399 -26.89 6.79 -16.00
N TYR A 400 -27.05 8.10 -15.88
CA TYR A 400 -27.08 8.98 -17.05
C TYR A 400 -25.73 9.11 -17.74
N ASN A 401 -24.62 9.04 -17.00
CA ASN A 401 -23.30 8.98 -17.59
C ASN A 401 -23.11 7.73 -18.45
N ASN A 402 -23.58 6.57 -18.00
CA ASN A 402 -23.54 5.33 -18.79
C ASN A 402 -24.37 5.45 -20.09
N ILE A 403 -25.55 6.08 -20.03
CA ILE A 403 -26.38 6.33 -21.22
C ILE A 403 -25.66 7.31 -22.16
N LEU A 404 -25.07 8.39 -21.63
CA LEU A 404 -24.29 9.35 -22.41
C LEU A 404 -23.15 8.67 -23.19
N LEU A 405 -22.39 7.82 -22.52
CA LEU A 405 -21.29 7.06 -23.13
C LEU A 405 -21.80 6.19 -24.28
N LYS A 406 -22.93 5.52 -24.09
CA LYS A 406 -23.51 4.62 -25.08
C LYS A 406 -24.12 5.38 -26.27
N GLU A 407 -24.90 6.43 -26.00
CA GLU A 407 -25.67 7.14 -27.06
C GLU A 407 -24.83 8.14 -27.85
N LYS A 408 -23.92 8.88 -27.18
CA LYS A 408 -23.10 9.91 -27.84
C LYS A 408 -21.77 9.39 -28.36
N TYR A 409 -21.12 8.46 -27.62
CA TYR A 409 -19.80 7.95 -27.95
C TYR A 409 -19.83 6.53 -28.51
N ASP A 410 -21.02 5.91 -28.61
CA ASP A 410 -21.21 4.54 -29.08
C ASP A 410 -20.25 3.56 -28.34
N LEU A 411 -20.10 3.79 -27.01
CA LEU A 411 -19.22 3.05 -26.12
C LEU A 411 -20.03 2.25 -25.13
N ASP A 412 -20.11 0.92 -25.34
CA ASP A 412 -20.71 0.00 -24.37
C ASP A 412 -19.63 -0.60 -23.49
N GLN A 413 -19.60 -0.24 -22.22
CA GLN A 413 -18.64 -0.74 -21.24
C GLN A 413 -18.69 -2.26 -21.05
N ASN A 414 -19.81 -2.89 -21.37
CA ASN A 414 -19.93 -4.35 -21.32
C ASN A 414 -19.18 -5.03 -22.48
N ILE A 415 -19.08 -4.34 -23.63
CA ILE A 415 -18.26 -4.81 -24.76
C ILE A 415 -16.78 -4.57 -24.43
N VAL A 416 -16.44 -3.42 -23.89
CA VAL A 416 -15.04 -3.08 -23.54
C VAL A 416 -14.46 -4.09 -22.56
N LYS A 417 -15.19 -4.49 -21.51
CA LYS A 417 -14.70 -5.46 -20.51
C LYS A 417 -14.36 -6.83 -21.11
N GLU A 418 -14.94 -7.22 -22.25
CA GLU A 418 -14.66 -8.50 -22.91
C GLU A 418 -13.21 -8.63 -23.42
N TYR A 419 -12.48 -7.51 -23.50
CA TYR A 419 -11.07 -7.46 -23.90
C TYR A 419 -10.11 -7.50 -22.70
N PHE A 420 -10.59 -7.42 -21.48
CA PHE A 420 -9.76 -7.29 -20.27
C PHE A 420 -9.94 -8.50 -19.32
N ALA A 421 -9.60 -9.69 -19.81
CA ALA A 421 -9.47 -10.85 -18.93
C ALA A 421 -8.29 -10.62 -17.96
N THR A 422 -8.52 -10.87 -16.66
CA THR A 422 -7.56 -10.55 -15.57
C THR A 422 -6.17 -11.13 -15.81
N ASP A 423 -6.06 -12.38 -16.26
CA ASP A 423 -4.75 -12.99 -16.54
C ASP A 423 -4.01 -12.27 -17.67
N ASN A 424 -4.71 -11.85 -18.74
CA ASN A 424 -4.11 -11.07 -19.81
C ASN A 424 -3.63 -9.70 -19.33
N VAL A 425 -4.39 -9.06 -18.44
CA VAL A 425 -4.03 -7.76 -17.84
C VAL A 425 -2.76 -7.89 -17.01
N ILE A 426 -2.65 -8.95 -16.19
CA ILE A 426 -1.44 -9.25 -15.40
C ILE A 426 -0.23 -9.45 -16.32
N GLU A 427 -0.35 -10.31 -17.35
CA GLU A 427 0.73 -10.59 -18.30
C GLU A 427 1.15 -9.34 -19.07
N GLY A 428 0.19 -8.50 -19.45
CA GLY A 428 0.44 -7.24 -20.12
C GLY A 428 1.20 -6.25 -19.27
N PHE A 429 0.75 -6.05 -18.03
CA PHE A 429 1.48 -5.22 -17.09
C PHE A 429 2.90 -5.73 -16.86
N PHE A 430 3.05 -7.05 -16.68
CA PHE A 430 4.38 -7.65 -16.53
C PHE A 430 5.27 -7.38 -17.74
N SER A 431 4.73 -7.50 -18.95
CA SER A 431 5.48 -7.22 -20.17
C SER A 431 5.97 -5.77 -20.23
N ILE A 432 5.11 -4.81 -19.85
CA ILE A 432 5.44 -3.38 -19.78
C ILE A 432 6.54 -3.13 -18.74
N ALA A 433 6.32 -3.58 -17.50
CA ALA A 433 7.24 -3.35 -16.39
C ALA A 433 8.60 -4.02 -16.61
N GLN A 434 8.63 -5.25 -17.14
CA GLN A 434 9.85 -5.97 -17.48
C GLN A 434 10.66 -5.23 -18.57
N HIS A 435 9.97 -4.71 -19.58
CA HIS A 435 10.61 -3.94 -20.64
C HIS A 435 11.21 -2.62 -20.13
N LEU A 436 10.42 -1.86 -19.36
CA LEU A 436 10.82 -0.53 -18.86
C LEU A 436 11.92 -0.59 -17.81
N PHE A 437 11.85 -1.57 -16.91
CA PHE A 437 12.69 -1.61 -15.69
C PHE A 437 13.76 -2.69 -15.72
N GLY A 438 13.84 -3.51 -16.77
CA GLY A 438 14.90 -4.51 -16.91
C GLY A 438 14.84 -5.66 -15.92
N VAL A 439 13.65 -6.00 -15.43
CA VAL A 439 13.39 -7.10 -14.51
C VAL A 439 12.60 -8.23 -15.18
N GLU A 440 12.50 -9.38 -14.52
CA GLU A 440 11.67 -10.52 -14.94
C GLU A 440 10.80 -10.96 -13.76
N PHE A 441 9.54 -11.29 -14.03
CA PHE A 441 8.61 -11.85 -13.04
C PHE A 441 8.44 -13.34 -13.27
N GLU A 442 8.73 -14.14 -12.26
CA GLU A 442 8.63 -15.60 -12.29
C GLU A 442 7.66 -16.09 -11.22
N GLU A 443 6.59 -16.75 -11.64
CA GLU A 443 5.65 -17.33 -10.68
C GLU A 443 6.27 -18.50 -9.91
N VAL A 444 6.18 -18.45 -8.59
CA VAL A 444 6.60 -19.54 -7.69
C VAL A 444 5.46 -20.54 -7.60
N LYS A 445 5.63 -21.70 -8.24
CA LYS A 445 4.63 -22.77 -8.18
C LYS A 445 4.63 -23.41 -6.80
N ASP A 446 3.46 -23.88 -6.36
CA ASP A 446 3.24 -24.53 -5.07
C ASP A 446 3.71 -23.68 -3.86
N ALA A 447 3.63 -22.35 -3.99
CA ALA A 447 3.98 -21.44 -2.92
C ALA A 447 3.03 -21.61 -1.72
N SER A 448 3.60 -21.53 -0.50
CA SER A 448 2.80 -21.42 0.72
C SER A 448 2.10 -20.07 0.76
N VAL A 449 0.77 -20.08 0.76
CA VAL A 449 -0.10 -18.89 0.71
C VAL A 449 -1.29 -19.08 1.67
N TRP A 450 -1.95 -17.98 2.04
CA TRP A 450 -3.11 -17.98 2.96
C TRP A 450 -4.43 -18.36 2.30
N HIS A 451 -4.50 -18.36 0.97
CA HIS A 451 -5.70 -18.78 0.22
C HIS A 451 -5.29 -19.32 -1.15
N LYS A 452 -6.04 -20.30 -1.68
CA LYS A 452 -5.74 -20.99 -2.95
C LYS A 452 -5.67 -20.10 -4.19
N ASP A 453 -6.31 -18.93 -4.15
CA ASP A 453 -6.34 -17.97 -5.28
C ASP A 453 -5.19 -16.95 -5.20
N VAL A 454 -4.34 -17.02 -4.18
CA VAL A 454 -3.17 -16.15 -4.03
C VAL A 454 -2.01 -16.72 -4.83
N ARG A 455 -1.30 -15.85 -5.55
CA ARG A 455 -0.12 -16.21 -6.35
C ARG A 455 1.10 -15.47 -5.80
N LEU A 456 2.27 -16.12 -5.85
CA LEU A 456 3.56 -15.54 -5.46
C LEU A 456 4.46 -15.42 -6.70
N PHE A 457 5.16 -14.29 -6.81
CA PHE A 457 6.13 -14.04 -7.87
C PHE A 457 7.49 -13.63 -7.30
N ASN A 458 8.56 -14.18 -7.88
CA ASN A 458 9.90 -13.65 -7.76
C ASN A 458 10.11 -12.52 -8.76
N VAL A 459 10.74 -11.44 -8.34
CA VAL A 459 11.30 -10.41 -9.23
C VAL A 459 12.77 -10.74 -9.43
N LYS A 460 13.18 -10.90 -10.67
CA LYS A 460 14.56 -11.24 -11.03
C LYS A 460 15.21 -10.11 -11.81
N GLU A 461 16.48 -9.91 -11.57
CA GLU A 461 17.36 -9.06 -12.36
C GLU A 461 18.65 -9.83 -12.67
N ASN A 462 19.02 -9.90 -13.95
CA ASN A 462 20.19 -10.68 -14.39
C ASN A 462 20.18 -12.14 -13.87
N GLY A 463 19.00 -12.76 -13.83
CA GLY A 463 18.78 -14.14 -13.37
C GLY A 463 18.81 -14.34 -11.85
N LYS A 464 19.00 -13.29 -11.04
CA LYS A 464 18.97 -13.34 -9.57
C LYS A 464 17.65 -12.80 -9.04
N VAL A 465 17.08 -13.47 -8.03
CA VAL A 465 15.94 -12.94 -7.30
C VAL A 465 16.40 -11.74 -6.48
N ILE A 466 15.74 -10.60 -6.67
CA ILE A 466 16.00 -9.34 -5.95
C ILE A 466 14.87 -8.96 -4.99
N SER A 467 13.65 -9.43 -5.25
CA SER A 467 12.47 -9.15 -4.41
C SER A 467 11.34 -10.12 -4.72
N ARG A 468 10.20 -9.97 -4.01
CA ARG A 468 9.01 -10.81 -4.21
C ARG A 468 7.73 -10.02 -4.04
N PHE A 469 6.64 -10.52 -4.63
CA PHE A 469 5.31 -10.02 -4.33
C PHE A 469 4.25 -11.11 -4.42
N TYR A 470 3.20 -10.94 -3.60
CA TYR A 470 2.00 -11.76 -3.67
C TYR A 470 0.89 -10.98 -4.39
N VAL A 471 -0.05 -11.74 -5.00
CA VAL A 471 -1.20 -11.18 -5.71
C VAL A 471 -2.46 -11.89 -5.20
N ASP A 472 -3.38 -11.14 -4.59
CA ASP A 472 -4.63 -11.60 -3.98
C ASP A 472 -5.79 -10.77 -4.55
N LEU A 473 -6.38 -11.20 -5.68
CA LEU A 473 -7.23 -10.37 -6.52
C LEU A 473 -8.73 -10.51 -6.30
N PHE A 474 -9.20 -11.61 -5.69
CA PHE A 474 -10.63 -11.92 -5.68
C PHE A 474 -11.26 -11.71 -4.32
N PRO A 475 -12.54 -11.27 -4.26
CA PRO A 475 -13.24 -11.07 -3.01
C PRO A 475 -13.55 -12.42 -2.32
N ARG A 476 -13.59 -12.37 -1.00
CA ARG A 476 -14.07 -13.46 -0.14
C ARG A 476 -14.59 -12.89 1.17
N PRO A 477 -15.39 -13.65 1.95
CA PRO A 477 -15.88 -13.17 3.24
C PRO A 477 -14.76 -12.68 4.16
N ASN A 478 -14.97 -11.53 4.78
CA ASN A 478 -14.06 -10.89 5.74
C ASN A 478 -12.69 -10.44 5.18
N LYS A 479 -12.49 -10.46 3.88
CA LYS A 479 -11.31 -9.85 3.25
C LYS A 479 -11.48 -8.34 3.15
N PHE A 480 -10.39 -7.60 3.26
CA PHE A 480 -10.31 -6.17 2.95
C PHE A 480 -10.99 -5.86 1.61
N SER A 481 -11.92 -4.92 1.62
CA SER A 481 -12.90 -4.73 0.53
C SER A 481 -12.46 -3.74 -0.56
N HIS A 482 -11.32 -3.08 -0.40
CA HIS A 482 -10.75 -2.15 -1.39
C HIS A 482 -9.56 -2.77 -2.10
N ALA A 483 -8.98 -2.05 -3.07
CA ALA A 483 -7.65 -2.34 -3.58
C ALA A 483 -6.60 -1.68 -2.67
N ALA A 484 -5.46 -2.32 -2.46
CA ALA A 484 -4.31 -1.76 -1.76
C ALA A 484 -3.04 -2.61 -1.94
N CYS A 485 -1.89 -1.97 -1.92
CA CYS A 485 -0.61 -2.62 -1.72
C CYS A 485 -0.26 -2.70 -0.22
N PHE A 486 0.12 -3.88 0.25
CA PHE A 486 0.56 -4.14 1.62
C PHE A 486 2.07 -4.42 1.63
N PRO A 487 2.93 -3.47 2.08
CA PRO A 487 4.34 -3.75 2.33
C PRO A 487 4.48 -4.78 3.46
N MET A 488 5.33 -5.79 3.26
CA MET A 488 5.53 -6.87 4.25
C MET A 488 6.95 -6.88 4.79
N ILE A 489 7.93 -6.89 3.90
CA ILE A 489 9.36 -6.93 4.23
C ILE A 489 10.00 -5.74 3.54
N SER A 490 10.74 -4.94 4.28
CA SER A 490 11.46 -3.77 3.76
C SER A 490 12.75 -4.17 3.03
N GLY A 491 13.14 -3.44 2.00
CA GLY A 491 14.47 -3.52 1.41
C GLY A 491 15.50 -2.87 2.33
N LYS A 492 16.64 -3.54 2.56
CA LYS A 492 17.67 -3.07 3.49
C LYS A 492 19.03 -3.74 3.27
N GLU A 493 20.12 -2.98 3.42
CA GLU A 493 21.45 -3.58 3.56
C GLU A 493 21.62 -4.20 4.96
N THR A 494 22.06 -5.45 5.01
CA THR A 494 22.38 -6.16 6.25
C THR A 494 23.76 -6.79 6.18
N ILE A 495 24.27 -7.32 7.29
CA ILE A 495 25.56 -8.04 7.31
C ILE A 495 25.52 -9.32 6.46
N ASP A 496 24.35 -9.92 6.28
CA ASP A 496 24.15 -11.15 5.49
C ASP A 496 23.88 -10.88 4.01
N GLY A 497 23.86 -9.61 3.60
CA GLY A 497 23.56 -9.13 2.26
C GLY A 497 22.33 -8.23 2.20
N TYR A 498 21.76 -8.08 1.01
CA TYR A 498 20.55 -7.26 0.85
C TYR A 498 19.29 -8.05 1.24
N GLN A 499 18.52 -7.54 2.22
CA GLN A 499 17.20 -8.07 2.58
C GLN A 499 16.24 -7.75 1.45
N MET A 500 15.69 -8.79 0.83
CA MET A 500 14.79 -8.65 -0.32
C MET A 500 13.42 -8.12 0.11
N PRO A 501 12.96 -6.99 -0.44
CA PRO A 501 11.63 -6.46 -0.13
C PRO A 501 10.56 -7.42 -0.63
N THR A 502 9.43 -7.46 0.11
CA THR A 502 8.26 -8.23 -0.25
C THR A 502 7.01 -7.40 -0.01
N ALA A 503 6.09 -7.40 -0.98
CA ALA A 503 4.81 -6.71 -0.89
C ALA A 503 3.66 -7.62 -1.34
N THR A 504 2.43 -7.24 -1.02
CA THR A 504 1.23 -7.95 -1.48
C THR A 504 0.28 -6.96 -2.15
N LEU A 505 -0.14 -7.29 -3.36
CA LEU A 505 -1.24 -6.65 -4.06
C LEU A 505 -2.55 -7.31 -3.62
N VAL A 506 -3.47 -6.55 -3.07
CA VAL A 506 -4.83 -6.99 -2.72
C VAL A 506 -5.83 -6.20 -3.55
N CYS A 507 -6.71 -6.90 -4.28
CA CYS A 507 -7.83 -6.31 -5.02
C CYS A 507 -9.12 -7.10 -4.75
N ASN A 508 -10.24 -6.66 -5.33
CA ASN A 508 -11.53 -7.31 -5.20
C ASN A 508 -12.27 -7.32 -6.55
N PHE A 509 -11.59 -7.82 -7.59
CA PHE A 509 -12.14 -7.94 -8.94
C PHE A 509 -13.21 -9.05 -9.01
N PRO A 510 -14.11 -9.02 -10.02
CA PRO A 510 -15.06 -10.11 -10.23
C PRO A 510 -14.35 -11.46 -10.33
N ALA A 511 -14.75 -12.43 -9.49
CA ALA A 511 -14.15 -13.77 -9.54
C ALA A 511 -14.53 -14.51 -10.83
N PRO A 512 -13.64 -15.36 -11.37
CA PRO A 512 -14.00 -16.20 -12.53
C PRO A 512 -15.09 -17.21 -12.16
N THR A 513 -15.90 -17.59 -13.16
CA THR A 513 -16.86 -18.68 -13.06
C THR A 513 -16.43 -19.85 -13.95
N PRO A 514 -17.06 -21.03 -13.85
CA PRO A 514 -16.74 -22.14 -14.77
C PRO A 514 -16.95 -21.78 -16.25
N GLU A 515 -17.84 -20.83 -16.55
CA GLU A 515 -18.23 -20.44 -17.90
C GLU A 515 -17.50 -19.22 -18.43
N MET A 516 -16.96 -18.38 -17.53
CA MET A 516 -16.39 -17.09 -17.90
C MET A 516 -15.18 -16.73 -17.04
N PRO A 517 -14.05 -16.26 -17.63
CA PRO A 517 -12.93 -15.76 -16.86
C PRO A 517 -13.32 -14.49 -16.10
N SER A 518 -12.49 -14.09 -15.16
CA SER A 518 -12.60 -12.76 -14.55
C SER A 518 -12.38 -11.68 -15.63
N LEU A 519 -13.39 -10.85 -15.87
CA LEU A 519 -13.36 -9.76 -16.83
C LEU A 519 -13.41 -8.43 -16.10
N LEU A 520 -12.42 -7.58 -16.34
CA LEU A 520 -12.28 -6.28 -15.72
C LEU A 520 -12.94 -5.18 -16.57
N THR A 521 -13.59 -4.23 -15.93
CA THR A 521 -13.86 -2.95 -16.57
C THR A 521 -12.55 -2.19 -16.79
N HIS A 522 -12.52 -1.24 -17.72
CA HIS A 522 -11.31 -0.44 -17.94
C HIS A 522 -10.84 0.29 -16.67
N SER A 523 -11.78 0.78 -15.84
CA SER A 523 -11.44 1.40 -14.54
C SER A 523 -10.82 0.39 -13.55
N GLU A 524 -11.21 -0.89 -13.59
CA GLU A 524 -10.54 -1.92 -12.77
C GLU A 524 -9.15 -2.25 -13.30
N VAL A 525 -8.91 -2.12 -14.61
CA VAL A 525 -7.57 -2.21 -15.20
C VAL A 525 -6.70 -1.05 -14.71
N GLU A 526 -7.21 0.19 -14.72
CA GLU A 526 -6.53 1.36 -14.15
C GLU A 526 -6.18 1.12 -12.67
N THR A 527 -7.14 0.63 -11.88
CA THR A 527 -6.90 0.28 -10.47
C THR A 527 -5.79 -0.76 -10.32
N PHE A 528 -5.77 -1.80 -11.16
CA PHE A 528 -4.70 -2.82 -11.11
C PHE A 528 -3.33 -2.20 -11.41
N PHE A 529 -3.23 -1.34 -12.42
CA PHE A 529 -1.98 -0.66 -12.78
C PHE A 529 -1.51 0.29 -11.66
N HIS A 530 -2.44 1.03 -11.06
CA HIS A 530 -2.20 1.89 -9.91
C HIS A 530 -1.59 1.10 -8.74
N GLU A 531 -2.30 0.09 -8.26
CA GLU A 531 -1.87 -0.69 -7.10
C GLU A 531 -0.57 -1.45 -7.36
N PHE A 532 -0.38 -1.91 -8.61
CA PHE A 532 0.89 -2.52 -8.98
C PHE A 532 2.03 -1.50 -9.04
N GLY A 533 1.75 -0.23 -9.30
CA GLY A 533 2.71 0.86 -9.17
C GLY A 533 3.27 0.95 -7.74
N HIS A 534 2.41 0.82 -6.72
CA HIS A 534 2.86 0.70 -5.33
C HIS A 534 3.69 -0.56 -5.07
N VAL A 535 3.31 -1.69 -5.67
CA VAL A 535 4.12 -2.91 -5.59
C VAL A 535 5.51 -2.66 -6.17
N LEU A 536 5.62 -2.08 -7.37
CA LEU A 536 6.91 -1.76 -8.00
C LEU A 536 7.75 -0.82 -7.14
N HIS A 537 7.14 0.21 -6.54
CA HIS A 537 7.84 1.11 -5.63
C HIS A 537 8.43 0.37 -4.42
N ASN A 538 7.71 -0.64 -3.89
CA ASN A 538 8.22 -1.47 -2.80
C ASN A 538 9.29 -2.47 -3.26
N VAL A 539 9.07 -3.19 -4.37
CA VAL A 539 9.93 -4.32 -4.75
C VAL A 539 11.16 -3.93 -5.58
N LEU A 540 11.18 -2.70 -6.15
CA LEU A 540 12.34 -2.17 -6.87
C LEU A 540 13.18 -1.20 -6.02
N THR A 541 12.88 -1.09 -4.72
CA THR A 541 13.69 -0.27 -3.80
C THR A 541 15.10 -0.84 -3.64
N GLU A 542 16.10 0.05 -3.59
CA GLU A 542 17.52 -0.28 -3.35
C GLU A 542 18.06 0.47 -2.13
N THR A 543 17.16 0.90 -1.23
CA THR A 543 17.51 1.69 -0.05
C THR A 543 18.35 0.89 0.94
N LYS A 544 19.23 1.58 1.64
CA LYS A 544 20.17 0.98 2.60
C LYS A 544 19.58 0.79 4.00
N LEU A 545 18.52 1.54 4.30
CA LEU A 545 17.81 1.50 5.57
C LEU A 545 16.36 1.08 5.34
N SER A 546 15.84 0.26 6.24
CA SER A 546 14.42 -0.17 6.20
C SER A 546 13.46 1.00 6.34
N SER A 547 13.82 2.01 7.12
CA SER A 547 13.03 3.22 7.33
C SER A 547 12.83 4.09 6.08
N HIS A 548 13.62 3.85 5.02
CA HIS A 548 13.51 4.52 3.74
C HIS A 548 12.90 3.66 2.63
N SER A 549 12.56 2.38 2.92
CA SER A 549 12.21 1.40 1.90
C SER A 549 10.89 1.71 1.19
N GLY A 550 10.92 1.63 -0.13
CA GLY A 550 9.72 1.65 -0.98
C GLY A 550 8.81 2.84 -0.73
N THR A 551 7.58 2.57 -0.34
CA THR A 551 6.53 3.58 -0.07
C THR A 551 6.71 4.37 1.23
N SER A 552 7.88 4.29 1.90
CA SER A 552 8.23 5.13 3.07
C SER A 552 8.63 6.55 2.63
N VAL A 553 7.74 7.24 1.94
CA VAL A 553 7.86 8.60 1.40
C VAL A 553 6.79 9.51 2.00
N SER A 554 6.82 10.81 1.69
CA SER A 554 5.79 11.76 2.10
C SER A 554 4.39 11.31 1.64
N ARG A 555 3.38 11.47 2.51
CA ARG A 555 2.01 11.00 2.25
C ARG A 555 1.36 11.64 1.03
N ASP A 556 1.71 12.86 0.69
CA ASP A 556 1.25 13.57 -0.50
C ASP A 556 2.14 13.34 -1.74
N PHE A 557 3.12 12.41 -1.65
CA PHE A 557 3.88 11.90 -2.80
C PHE A 557 3.61 10.43 -3.09
N VAL A 558 3.21 9.66 -2.10
CA VAL A 558 3.14 8.18 -2.17
C VAL A 558 2.30 7.67 -3.35
N GLU A 559 1.29 8.44 -3.77
CA GLU A 559 0.42 8.11 -4.89
C GLU A 559 1.02 8.47 -6.27
N ALA A 560 2.00 9.40 -6.33
CA ALA A 560 2.55 9.78 -7.63
C ALA A 560 3.26 8.62 -8.37
N PRO A 561 4.05 7.75 -7.68
CA PRO A 561 4.64 6.57 -8.32
C PRO A 561 3.64 5.46 -8.70
N SER A 562 2.42 5.48 -8.20
CA SER A 562 1.36 4.54 -8.59
C SER A 562 0.48 5.09 -9.71
N GLN A 563 0.02 6.33 -9.58
CA GLN A 563 -0.85 6.99 -10.55
C GLN A 563 -0.21 7.09 -11.95
N ILE A 564 1.11 7.24 -12.04
CA ILE A 564 1.79 7.32 -13.34
C ILE A 564 1.51 6.07 -14.20
N PHE A 565 1.35 4.88 -13.59
CA PHE A 565 1.11 3.65 -14.34
C PHE A 565 -0.29 3.57 -14.95
N GLU A 566 -1.26 4.32 -14.46
CA GLU A 566 -2.60 4.39 -15.03
C GLU A 566 -2.56 4.86 -16.50
N ASN A 567 -1.58 5.69 -16.87
CA ASN A 567 -1.45 6.23 -18.22
C ASN A 567 -1.18 5.16 -19.28
N TRP A 568 -0.52 4.03 -18.97
CA TRP A 568 -0.32 2.93 -19.92
C TRP A 568 -1.62 2.23 -20.31
N THR A 569 -2.69 2.37 -19.54
CA THR A 569 -4.02 1.87 -19.89
C THR A 569 -4.75 2.73 -20.93
N TRP A 570 -4.16 3.88 -21.28
CA TRP A 570 -4.65 4.82 -22.29
C TRP A 570 -3.70 4.96 -23.50
N ASP A 571 -2.68 4.11 -23.59
CA ASP A 571 -1.80 4.01 -24.75
C ASP A 571 -2.12 2.77 -25.57
N TYR A 572 -2.44 2.95 -26.88
CA TYR A 572 -2.91 1.85 -27.71
C TYR A 572 -1.84 0.77 -27.93
N GLU A 573 -0.56 1.16 -28.08
CA GLU A 573 0.54 0.21 -28.23
C GLU A 573 0.71 -0.66 -26.97
N SER A 574 0.54 -0.08 -25.81
CA SER A 574 0.52 -0.80 -24.53
C SER A 574 -0.69 -1.72 -24.43
N LEU A 575 -1.88 -1.23 -24.76
CA LEU A 575 -3.12 -2.03 -24.72
C LEU A 575 -3.07 -3.24 -25.64
N LYS A 576 -2.48 -3.14 -26.83
CA LYS A 576 -2.33 -4.28 -27.76
C LYS A 576 -1.59 -5.48 -27.16
N LEU A 577 -0.79 -5.28 -26.13
CA LEU A 577 -0.08 -6.37 -25.45
C LEU A 577 -1.05 -7.31 -24.73
N PHE A 578 -2.14 -6.77 -24.16
CA PHE A 578 -3.01 -7.52 -23.27
C PHE A 578 -4.53 -7.37 -23.51
N ALA A 579 -4.98 -6.28 -24.13
CA ALA A 579 -6.40 -6.08 -24.41
C ALA A 579 -6.86 -6.99 -25.53
N LYS A 580 -7.24 -8.24 -25.19
CA LYS A 580 -7.63 -9.30 -26.11
C LYS A 580 -8.97 -9.87 -25.71
N HIS A 581 -9.87 -10.01 -26.67
CA HIS A 581 -11.20 -10.55 -26.47
C HIS A 581 -11.11 -11.99 -25.89
N TYR A 582 -11.75 -12.23 -24.75
CA TYR A 582 -11.60 -13.46 -23.97
C TYR A 582 -12.02 -14.76 -24.67
N LYS A 583 -12.91 -14.68 -25.70
CA LYS A 583 -13.32 -15.85 -26.51
C LYS A 583 -12.53 -16.00 -27.81
N THR A 584 -12.26 -14.90 -28.52
CA THR A 584 -11.67 -14.96 -29.87
C THR A 584 -10.16 -14.75 -29.87
N GLY A 585 -9.59 -14.13 -28.83
CA GLY A 585 -8.20 -13.73 -28.77
C GLY A 585 -7.85 -12.51 -29.63
N GLU A 586 -8.85 -11.90 -30.29
CA GLU A 586 -8.65 -10.70 -31.10
C GLU A 586 -8.27 -9.51 -30.23
N VAL A 587 -7.29 -8.74 -30.69
CA VAL A 587 -6.85 -7.50 -30.01
C VAL A 587 -7.99 -6.47 -30.05
N LEU A 588 -8.06 -5.63 -29.02
CA LEU A 588 -8.98 -4.50 -28.96
C LEU A 588 -8.93 -3.70 -30.26
N PRO A 589 -10.06 -3.57 -30.99
CA PRO A 589 -10.09 -2.81 -32.25
C PRO A 589 -9.71 -1.34 -32.03
N GLU A 590 -8.88 -0.78 -32.91
CA GLU A 590 -8.46 0.62 -32.84
C GLU A 590 -9.65 1.58 -32.79
N GLN A 591 -10.70 1.29 -33.58
CA GLN A 591 -11.93 2.08 -33.56
C GLN A 591 -12.63 2.07 -32.20
N LEU A 592 -12.58 0.94 -31.46
CA LEU A 592 -13.13 0.88 -30.10
C LEU A 592 -12.25 1.67 -29.13
N PHE A 593 -10.94 1.59 -29.28
CA PHE A 593 -10.00 2.40 -28.50
C PHE A 593 -10.19 3.91 -28.78
N GLU A 594 -10.35 4.33 -30.03
CA GLU A 594 -10.66 5.73 -30.36
C GLU A 594 -11.92 6.24 -29.66
N LYS A 595 -12.98 5.40 -29.58
CA LYS A 595 -14.19 5.72 -28.82
C LYS A 595 -13.90 5.83 -27.32
N MET A 596 -13.07 4.94 -26.77
CA MET A 596 -12.65 5.03 -25.37
C MET A 596 -11.92 6.34 -25.09
N VAL A 597 -10.96 6.73 -25.96
CA VAL A 597 -10.21 8.00 -25.81
C VAL A 597 -11.13 9.21 -25.95
N ALA A 598 -12.05 9.21 -26.94
CA ALA A 598 -13.04 10.27 -27.09
C ALA A 598 -13.93 10.43 -25.86
N ALA A 599 -14.19 9.32 -25.17
CA ALA A 599 -15.00 9.28 -23.94
C ALA A 599 -14.18 9.48 -22.65
N LYS A 600 -12.85 9.47 -22.69
CA LYS A 600 -11.97 9.53 -21.52
C LYS A 600 -12.33 10.65 -20.55
N ASN A 601 -12.56 11.82 -21.08
CA ASN A 601 -12.85 13.03 -20.29
C ASN A 601 -14.34 13.35 -20.14
N VAL A 602 -15.23 12.38 -20.45
CA VAL A 602 -16.68 12.53 -20.21
C VAL A 602 -16.93 12.47 -18.71
N GLY A 603 -17.53 13.53 -18.18
CA GLY A 603 -17.79 13.63 -16.75
C GLY A 603 -16.54 13.88 -15.89
N SER A 604 -15.33 14.08 -16.47
CA SER A 604 -14.10 14.32 -15.71
C SER A 604 -14.21 15.55 -14.79
N GLY A 605 -14.82 16.64 -15.25
CA GLY A 605 -15.06 17.81 -14.42
C GLY A 605 -15.88 17.50 -13.17
N LEU A 606 -16.94 16.69 -13.30
CA LEU A 606 -17.78 16.25 -12.18
C LEU A 606 -17.00 15.29 -11.25
N SER A 607 -16.24 14.35 -11.82
CA SER A 607 -15.46 13.38 -11.07
C SER A 607 -14.37 14.07 -10.24
N TYR A 608 -13.56 14.94 -10.86
CA TYR A 608 -12.50 15.66 -10.13
C TYR A 608 -13.07 16.67 -9.13
N THR A 609 -14.19 17.29 -9.41
CA THR A 609 -14.91 18.14 -8.42
C THR A 609 -15.32 17.33 -7.19
N GLN A 610 -15.73 16.06 -7.37
CA GLN A 610 -16.01 15.15 -6.26
C GLN A 610 -14.75 14.79 -5.45
N GLN A 611 -13.60 14.64 -6.10
CA GLN A 611 -12.33 14.40 -5.39
C GLN A 611 -11.89 15.62 -4.59
N VAL A 612 -12.00 16.82 -5.16
CA VAL A 612 -11.74 18.08 -4.44
C VAL A 612 -12.68 18.24 -3.25
N PHE A 613 -13.96 17.89 -3.40
CA PHE A 613 -14.90 17.89 -2.27
C PHE A 613 -14.45 16.99 -1.13
N TYR A 614 -13.95 15.77 -1.41
CA TYR A 614 -13.44 14.88 -0.37
C TYR A 614 -12.17 15.45 0.31
N GLY A 615 -11.25 16.04 -0.47
CA GLY A 615 -10.06 16.72 0.05
C GLY A 615 -10.43 17.92 0.94
N THR A 616 -11.33 18.78 0.44
CA THR A 616 -11.80 19.95 1.18
C THR A 616 -12.57 19.57 2.46
N LEU A 617 -13.38 18.49 2.42
CA LEU A 617 -14.08 18.00 3.61
C LEU A 617 -13.08 17.50 4.68
N ASP A 618 -12.15 16.64 4.28
CA ASP A 618 -11.11 16.15 5.18
C ASP A 618 -10.30 17.32 5.78
N PHE A 619 -9.84 18.22 4.93
CA PHE A 619 -9.00 19.33 5.37
C PHE A 619 -9.77 20.35 6.23
N THR A 620 -11.06 20.61 5.92
CA THR A 620 -11.93 21.45 6.74
C THR A 620 -12.11 20.89 8.15
N LEU A 621 -12.32 19.57 8.28
CA LEU A 621 -12.52 18.92 9.58
C LEU A 621 -11.25 18.97 10.46
N HIS A 622 -10.07 19.12 9.87
CA HIS A 622 -8.80 19.12 10.58
C HIS A 622 -8.13 20.49 10.72
N ASP A 623 -8.60 21.50 9.97
CA ASP A 623 -8.04 22.84 9.99
C ASP A 623 -9.02 23.91 10.49
N LYS A 624 -10.24 23.93 9.93
CA LYS A 624 -11.20 25.02 10.19
C LYS A 624 -12.32 24.68 11.17
N TYR A 625 -12.67 23.40 11.26
CA TYR A 625 -13.79 22.95 12.10
C TYR A 625 -13.39 22.91 13.58
N ASP A 626 -14.20 23.50 14.43
CA ASP A 626 -14.09 23.34 15.88
C ASP A 626 -15.02 22.24 16.39
N PRO A 627 -14.51 21.06 16.78
CA PRO A 627 -15.33 19.95 17.25
C PRO A 627 -16.01 20.20 18.61
N THR A 628 -15.67 21.31 19.29
CA THR A 628 -16.35 21.74 20.52
C THR A 628 -17.54 22.66 20.24
N SER A 629 -17.71 23.10 18.99
CA SER A 629 -18.85 23.94 18.58
C SER A 629 -20.15 23.14 18.53
N SER A 630 -21.28 23.85 18.51
CA SER A 630 -22.60 23.23 18.33
C SER A 630 -22.91 22.85 16.89
N LYS A 631 -22.04 23.16 15.91
CA LYS A 631 -22.25 22.85 14.50
C LYS A 631 -21.93 21.39 14.24
N PRO A 632 -22.90 20.55 13.84
CA PRO A 632 -22.63 19.14 13.58
C PRO A 632 -21.87 18.94 12.27
N VAL A 633 -21.08 17.86 12.16
CA VAL A 633 -20.30 17.53 10.97
C VAL A 633 -21.17 17.38 9.72
N VAL A 634 -22.41 16.93 9.87
CA VAL A 634 -23.35 16.81 8.74
C VAL A 634 -23.66 18.15 8.10
N GLU A 635 -23.69 19.26 8.85
CA GLU A 635 -23.88 20.59 8.26
C GLU A 635 -22.64 21.04 7.47
N ILE A 636 -21.43 20.71 7.94
CA ILE A 636 -20.20 20.95 7.17
C ILE A 636 -20.24 20.15 5.84
N LEU A 637 -20.59 18.86 5.93
CA LEU A 637 -20.76 18.01 4.75
C LEU A 637 -21.73 18.63 3.74
N LYS A 638 -22.89 19.05 4.21
CA LYS A 638 -23.96 19.63 3.37
C LYS A 638 -23.53 20.94 2.71
N GLU A 639 -22.91 21.84 3.48
CA GLU A 639 -22.41 23.12 2.97
C GLU A 639 -21.37 22.88 1.87
N LEU A 640 -20.33 22.08 2.15
CA LEU A 640 -19.26 21.82 1.20
C LEU A 640 -19.74 21.07 -0.04
N GLN A 641 -20.65 20.10 0.11
CA GLN A 641 -21.21 19.39 -1.04
C GLN A 641 -21.98 20.35 -1.95
N ASN A 642 -22.84 21.21 -1.39
CA ASN A 642 -23.60 22.17 -2.17
C ASN A 642 -22.75 23.31 -2.76
N GLU A 643 -21.61 23.64 -2.16
CA GLU A 643 -20.68 24.66 -2.65
C GLU A 643 -19.80 24.16 -3.78
N ILE A 644 -19.24 22.95 -3.62
CA ILE A 644 -18.19 22.43 -4.49
C ILE A 644 -18.77 21.56 -5.61
N THR A 645 -19.72 20.67 -5.27
CA THR A 645 -20.31 19.75 -6.25
C THR A 645 -21.56 20.36 -6.92
N LEU A 646 -21.95 19.83 -8.07
CA LEU A 646 -23.20 20.23 -8.76
C LEU A 646 -24.36 19.31 -8.38
N TYR A 647 -24.12 18.28 -7.57
CA TYR A 647 -25.18 17.37 -7.10
C TYR A 647 -25.72 17.84 -5.75
N PRO A 648 -27.05 17.96 -5.60
CA PRO A 648 -27.64 18.39 -4.34
C PRO A 648 -27.38 17.37 -3.24
N TYR A 649 -27.16 17.86 -2.02
CA TYR A 649 -27.08 16.99 -0.85
C TYR A 649 -28.41 16.25 -0.61
N LEU A 650 -28.34 14.93 -0.42
CA LEU A 650 -29.51 14.14 -0.03
C LEU A 650 -29.68 14.18 1.50
N GLU A 651 -30.75 14.82 1.94
CA GLU A 651 -31.05 14.92 3.38
C GLU A 651 -31.09 13.53 4.06
N GLY A 652 -30.46 13.46 5.23
CA GLY A 652 -30.39 12.24 6.03
C GLY A 652 -29.26 11.31 5.64
N THR A 653 -28.33 11.70 4.75
CA THR A 653 -27.09 10.94 4.48
C THR A 653 -25.91 11.47 5.28
N GLN A 654 -24.99 10.56 5.65
CA GLN A 654 -23.83 10.85 6.50
C GLN A 654 -22.59 10.11 5.99
N MET A 655 -22.19 10.36 4.72
CA MET A 655 -21.09 9.62 4.09
C MET A 655 -19.78 9.65 4.89
N TYR A 656 -19.54 10.72 5.67
CA TYR A 656 -18.35 10.83 6.53
C TYR A 656 -18.26 9.73 7.59
N ALA A 657 -19.39 9.09 7.95
CA ALA A 657 -19.39 7.96 8.88
C ALA A 657 -18.72 6.70 8.33
N ALA A 658 -18.64 6.56 7.01
CA ALA A 658 -17.93 5.48 6.32
C ALA A 658 -16.69 5.97 5.55
N PHE A 659 -16.29 7.22 5.76
CA PHE A 659 -15.10 7.78 5.12
C PHE A 659 -13.82 7.41 5.89
N GLY A 660 -13.35 6.18 5.68
CA GLY A 660 -12.24 5.59 6.41
C GLY A 660 -10.92 6.38 6.32
N HIS A 661 -10.73 7.19 5.25
CA HIS A 661 -9.58 8.09 5.09
C HIS A 661 -9.43 9.07 6.26
N LEU A 662 -10.52 9.49 6.89
CA LEU A 662 -10.46 10.36 8.09
C LEU A 662 -9.69 9.74 9.25
N MET A 663 -9.44 8.42 9.26
CA MET A 663 -8.65 7.76 10.32
C MET A 663 -7.18 7.62 9.94
N GLY A 664 -6.87 6.96 8.83
CA GLY A 664 -5.49 6.65 8.42
C GLY A 664 -4.84 7.68 7.49
N TYR A 665 -5.64 8.60 6.92
CA TYR A 665 -5.20 9.57 5.91
C TYR A 665 -5.60 11.01 6.27
N ALA A 666 -5.78 11.28 7.56
CA ALA A 666 -6.31 12.53 8.10
C ALA A 666 -5.52 13.77 7.64
N ALA A 667 -6.25 14.83 7.29
CA ALA A 667 -5.71 16.03 6.66
C ALA A 667 -4.81 15.72 5.45
N GLY A 668 -5.12 14.65 4.71
CA GLY A 668 -4.26 14.09 3.68
C GLY A 668 -4.93 13.76 2.36
N TYR A 669 -6.25 13.79 2.28
CA TYR A 669 -6.96 13.36 1.08
C TYR A 669 -6.60 14.20 -0.16
N TYR A 670 -6.28 15.48 0.02
CA TYR A 670 -5.76 16.34 -1.06
C TYR A 670 -4.55 15.71 -1.78
N GLY A 671 -3.81 14.85 -1.09
CA GLY A 671 -2.61 14.18 -1.57
C GLY A 671 -2.82 13.36 -2.85
N TYR A 672 -4.03 12.84 -3.09
CA TYR A 672 -4.36 12.12 -4.32
C TYR A 672 -4.25 13.01 -5.56
N LEU A 673 -4.90 14.18 -5.53
CA LEU A 673 -4.81 15.13 -6.65
C LEU A 673 -3.46 15.86 -6.69
N TRP A 674 -2.86 16.11 -5.53
CA TRP A 674 -1.51 16.64 -5.42
C TRP A 674 -0.51 15.72 -6.10
N SER A 675 -0.52 14.44 -5.74
CA SER A 675 0.34 13.42 -6.35
C SER A 675 0.08 13.24 -7.85
N LEU A 676 -1.19 13.34 -8.28
CA LEU A 676 -1.56 13.21 -9.70
C LEU A 676 -0.95 14.31 -10.55
N VAL A 677 -0.83 15.53 -10.03
CA VAL A 677 -0.13 16.63 -10.72
C VAL A 677 1.33 16.25 -11.02
N TYR A 678 2.03 15.68 -10.03
CA TYR A 678 3.42 15.22 -10.23
C TYR A 678 3.51 13.98 -11.13
N SER A 679 2.56 13.07 -11.00
CA SER A 679 2.42 11.88 -11.82
C SER A 679 2.31 12.24 -13.31
N ASP A 680 1.35 13.11 -13.66
CA ASP A 680 1.11 13.52 -15.04
C ASP A 680 2.29 14.32 -15.60
N ASP A 681 2.91 15.18 -14.79
CA ASP A 681 4.09 15.92 -15.22
C ASP A 681 5.28 15.00 -15.47
N MET A 682 5.50 13.97 -14.64
CA MET A 682 6.52 12.94 -14.89
C MET A 682 6.16 12.09 -16.12
N PHE A 683 4.88 11.75 -16.32
CA PHE A 683 4.47 10.98 -17.49
C PHE A 683 4.69 11.75 -18.81
N SER A 684 4.65 13.09 -18.79
CA SER A 684 4.95 13.92 -19.96
C SER A 684 6.36 13.66 -20.56
N VAL A 685 7.29 13.16 -19.77
CA VAL A 685 8.63 12.75 -20.24
C VAL A 685 8.53 11.47 -21.07
N PHE A 686 7.67 10.52 -20.66
CA PHE A 686 7.39 9.31 -21.43
C PHE A 686 6.61 9.64 -22.72
N GLU A 687 5.63 10.55 -22.66
CA GLU A 687 4.94 11.02 -23.89
C GLU A 687 5.93 11.60 -24.91
N THR A 688 6.94 12.35 -24.43
CA THR A 688 7.93 12.99 -25.28
C THR A 688 8.93 12.01 -25.87
N ASN A 689 9.42 11.05 -25.09
CA ASN A 689 10.49 10.12 -25.49
C ASN A 689 9.97 8.81 -26.11
N GLY A 690 8.68 8.53 -25.93
CA GLY A 690 8.02 7.27 -26.23
C GLY A 690 7.58 6.54 -24.96
N VAL A 691 6.30 6.18 -24.89
CA VAL A 691 5.68 5.57 -23.70
C VAL A 691 6.38 4.27 -23.28
N MET A 692 6.97 3.55 -24.25
CA MET A 692 7.76 2.33 -24.03
C MET A 692 9.27 2.55 -24.13
N ASP A 693 9.77 3.80 -23.96
CA ASP A 693 11.22 4.06 -23.99
C ASP A 693 11.91 3.48 -22.76
N LYS A 694 12.68 2.42 -22.96
CA LYS A 694 13.41 1.73 -21.87
C LYS A 694 14.37 2.66 -21.11
N LYS A 695 14.98 3.64 -21.80
CA LYS A 695 15.93 4.56 -21.17
C LYS A 695 15.21 5.47 -20.18
N THR A 696 14.03 5.97 -20.54
CA THR A 696 13.17 6.76 -19.66
C THR A 696 12.67 5.91 -18.50
N GLY A 697 12.25 4.65 -18.77
CA GLY A 697 11.85 3.71 -17.73
C GLY A 697 12.96 3.43 -16.70
N MET A 698 14.19 3.15 -17.17
CA MET A 698 15.33 2.95 -16.27
C MET A 698 15.66 4.22 -15.48
N LYS A 699 15.61 5.40 -16.11
CA LYS A 699 15.80 6.68 -15.40
C LYS A 699 14.75 6.87 -14.30
N TYR A 700 13.49 6.52 -14.57
CA TYR A 700 12.41 6.58 -13.58
C TYR A 700 12.65 5.59 -12.43
N ARG A 701 13.02 4.34 -12.73
CA ARG A 701 13.41 3.34 -11.74
C ARG A 701 14.54 3.87 -10.85
N ASP A 702 15.63 4.35 -11.45
CA ASP A 702 16.86 4.71 -10.73
C ASP A 702 16.69 5.99 -9.86
N ILE A 703 15.84 6.94 -10.28
CA ILE A 703 15.65 8.19 -9.55
C ILE A 703 14.47 8.12 -8.57
N ILE A 704 13.35 7.50 -8.95
CA ILE A 704 12.11 7.51 -8.16
C ILE A 704 11.96 6.20 -7.38
N LEU A 705 11.82 5.05 -8.08
CA LEU A 705 11.41 3.79 -7.45
C LEU A 705 12.48 3.22 -6.51
N SER A 706 13.76 3.32 -6.87
CA SER A 706 14.85 2.71 -6.09
C SER A 706 15.17 3.45 -4.81
N ASN A 707 14.86 4.75 -4.74
CA ASN A 707 15.28 5.60 -3.64
C ASN A 707 14.31 5.64 -2.45
N GLY A 708 13.02 5.34 -2.65
CA GLY A 708 12.04 5.46 -1.57
C GLY A 708 12.16 6.78 -0.83
N GLY A 709 12.15 6.76 0.50
CA GLY A 709 12.30 7.95 1.35
C GLY A 709 13.75 8.38 1.65
N SER A 710 14.76 7.79 0.96
CA SER A 710 16.17 8.11 1.20
C SER A 710 16.62 9.49 0.69
N ARG A 711 15.81 10.10 -0.18
CA ARG A 711 16.01 11.41 -0.79
C ARG A 711 14.78 12.30 -0.61
N ASP A 712 14.91 13.60 -0.85
CA ASP A 712 13.77 14.51 -0.90
C ASP A 712 12.95 14.26 -2.18
N GLU A 713 11.64 14.16 -2.03
CA GLU A 713 10.75 13.78 -3.10
C GLU A 713 10.70 14.83 -4.22
N LEU A 714 10.68 16.11 -3.87
CA LEU A 714 10.67 17.18 -4.86
C LEU A 714 11.99 17.22 -5.64
N GLU A 715 13.14 17.02 -4.96
CA GLU A 715 14.44 16.95 -5.63
C GLU A 715 14.50 15.79 -6.64
N MET A 716 13.93 14.63 -6.29
CA MET A 716 13.85 13.49 -7.21
C MET A 716 12.98 13.80 -8.44
N VAL A 717 11.85 14.45 -8.24
CA VAL A 717 10.96 14.86 -9.35
C VAL A 717 11.68 15.87 -10.26
N ILE A 718 12.31 16.88 -9.72
CA ILE A 718 13.09 17.89 -10.49
C ILE A 718 14.21 17.21 -11.30
N GLU A 719 14.95 16.28 -10.69
CA GLU A 719 16.00 15.53 -11.38
C GLU A 719 15.45 14.67 -12.53
N PHE A 720 14.32 14.00 -12.30
CA PHE A 720 13.67 13.20 -13.33
C PHE A 720 13.15 14.07 -14.48
N LEU A 721 12.48 15.18 -14.17
CA LEU A 721 11.95 16.12 -15.16
C LEU A 721 13.04 16.91 -15.88
N GLY A 722 14.16 17.22 -15.20
CA GLY A 722 15.19 18.17 -15.66
C GLY A 722 14.73 19.63 -15.58
N ARG A 723 13.65 19.92 -14.85
CA ARG A 723 13.03 21.23 -14.63
C ARG A 723 12.15 21.23 -13.39
N GLU A 724 11.72 22.40 -12.94
CA GLU A 724 10.66 22.52 -11.94
C GLU A 724 9.34 21.88 -12.45
N PRO A 725 8.58 21.19 -11.58
CA PRO A 725 7.29 20.62 -11.93
C PRO A 725 6.24 21.71 -12.16
N ASN A 726 5.21 21.37 -12.97
CA ASN A 726 4.07 22.25 -13.22
C ASN A 726 2.77 21.46 -13.40
N GLN A 727 1.63 22.16 -13.52
CA GLN A 727 0.29 21.57 -13.59
C GLN A 727 -0.23 21.42 -15.02
N GLU A 728 0.54 21.74 -16.07
CA GLU A 728 0.04 21.76 -17.45
C GLU A 728 -0.38 20.38 -17.94
N ALA A 729 0.44 19.37 -17.66
CA ALA A 729 0.16 17.99 -18.03
C ALA A 729 -1.14 17.48 -17.37
N PHE A 730 -1.30 17.75 -16.08
CA PHE A 730 -2.52 17.40 -15.32
C PHE A 730 -3.77 18.06 -15.91
N PHE A 731 -3.77 19.38 -16.16
CA PHE A 731 -4.95 20.02 -16.75
C PHE A 731 -5.28 19.48 -18.15
N LYS A 732 -4.27 19.15 -18.94
CA LYS A 732 -4.44 18.50 -20.25
C LYS A 732 -5.07 17.10 -20.09
N SER A 733 -4.58 16.29 -19.17
CA SER A 733 -5.04 14.90 -18.97
C SER A 733 -6.51 14.81 -18.59
N ILE A 734 -7.02 15.79 -17.83
CA ILE A 734 -8.42 15.88 -17.40
C ILE A 734 -9.33 16.62 -18.39
N GLY A 735 -8.82 16.99 -19.57
CA GLY A 735 -9.59 17.63 -20.64
C GLY A 735 -9.82 19.13 -20.49
N LEU A 736 -8.96 19.82 -19.72
CA LEU A 736 -8.97 21.28 -19.64
C LEU A 736 -7.97 21.85 -20.66
N ASP A 737 -8.44 22.69 -21.59
CA ASP A 737 -7.57 23.46 -22.48
C ASP A 737 -6.79 24.50 -21.69
N VAL A 738 -5.51 24.26 -21.51
CA VAL A 738 -4.58 25.26 -20.96
C VAL A 738 -4.33 26.29 -22.05
N LYS A 739 -5.18 27.33 -22.16
CA LYS A 739 -4.79 28.52 -22.93
C LYS A 739 -3.54 29.05 -22.27
N LYS A 740 -2.42 29.06 -23.01
CA LYS A 740 -1.17 29.68 -22.55
C LYS A 740 -1.50 31.06 -21.99
N SER A 741 -1.45 31.20 -20.68
CA SER A 741 -1.59 32.48 -20.01
C SER A 741 -0.38 33.33 -20.45
N GLY A 742 -0.65 34.31 -21.28
CA GLY A 742 0.11 35.35 -21.86
C GLY A 742 1.61 35.40 -21.69
N SER A 743 2.29 35.41 -22.83
CA SER A 743 3.58 36.06 -23.05
C SER A 743 3.60 37.52 -22.57
#